data_3f19c7251ece2745a0e4a33b9bc76289
#
_entry.id   3f19c7251ece2745a0e4a33b9bc76289
#
_cell.length_a   1.000
_cell.length_b   1.000
_cell.length_c   1.000
_cell.angle_alpha   90.00
_cell.angle_beta   90.00
_cell.angle_gamma   90.00
#
_symmetry.space_group_name_H-M   'P 1'
#
loop_
_entity.id
_entity.type
_entity.pdbx_description
1 polymer ?
#
loop_
_entity_poly.entity_id
_entity_poly.type
_entity_poly.pdbx_seq_one_letter_code
_entity_poly.pdbx_strand_id
1 'polypeptide(L)'
;MTRTRKIVAWCCASFVLLIAVVVLVLVFFDWNRIKPPLNAKVSEELHRPFAINGNLAVVWAREPDEGGWRAWVPWPHVIAEDLTLGNPDWSKTPQMVTLKKVELRISPLALLVQRVVIPRIDLTEPSAQLQRLADGRANWAFKFDPKDPNAEPSNWVVDIGAIGFDKGHVTLDDQTLKTQLDVIIDPLGKPVPFGEIVGDADAKKALEKGSAPQDYAFGLKVKGQYHGQKLDGTGKIGGLLALQDAAKPFPLQAQVKIADTSIALAGTLTDPLNLGALDLRLKLAGSSLGNLYPLTGVTLPDSPAYSTDGHLIAKLHEANGASFRYENFNGKIGNSDIHGSLGYVASQPRPKLSGALVSNQLLMTDLAPLIGADSNAKQKARGGDSKQPATKVLPVEEFRTERWRVMDADVEFTGKRIVHSADLPFTDLYTHVVLNDGELSLEPLRFGVAGGKLDAQIRLNGRTAPMEGRAKLTARNFKLKQLFPTFEPMRTSFGELNGDADISGRGNSVAALLGTSNGDLKMLINDGAISRGLMEIAGLNVGNYVVGRLFGDKEVKINCAAADFGIKTGLATTRLFVFDTENAIIYIDGTANMATEQLDLTINPESKGFRLFSLRSPLYVNGPFIKPNAGVKAIPLALRGAGMVALGVIAGPAAGLLALVAPSADAPNQCAPLLQQMREGKAPKTVKG
;
A
#
# COMPACT_ATOMS: atom_id res chain seq x y z
N MET A 1 -42.73 76.01 40.42
CA MET A 1 -42.32 75.12 39.32
C MET A 1 -42.80 75.72 38.00
N THR A 2 -41.88 76.09 37.11
CA THR A 2 -42.23 76.63 35.79
C THR A 2 -42.97 75.63 34.95
N ARG A 3 -43.91 76.13 34.09
CA ARG A 3 -44.74 75.27 33.19
C ARG A 3 -43.94 74.22 32.45
N THR A 4 -42.73 74.52 32.02
CA THR A 4 -41.77 73.65 31.38
C THR A 4 -41.31 72.46 32.27
N ARG A 5 -41.04 72.72 33.56
CA ARG A 5 -40.64 71.65 34.51
C ARG A 5 -41.79 70.61 34.74
N LYS A 6 -43.07 71.09 34.74
CA LYS A 6 -44.22 70.18 34.83
C LYS A 6 -44.38 69.33 33.55
N ILE A 7 -44.20 69.91 32.36
CA ILE A 7 -44.27 69.19 31.10
C ILE A 7 -43.14 68.07 31.01
N VAL A 8 -41.89 68.47 31.34
CA VAL A 8 -40.78 67.51 31.38
C VAL A 8 -41.04 66.40 32.41
N ALA A 9 -41.55 66.72 33.60
CA ALA A 9 -41.91 65.68 34.60
C ALA A 9 -42.99 64.75 34.12
N TRP A 10 -44.05 65.25 33.44
CA TRP A 10 -45.09 64.42 32.84
C TRP A 10 -44.57 63.55 31.68
N CYS A 11 -43.70 64.12 30.81
CA CYS A 11 -43.07 63.30 29.74
C CYS A 11 -42.16 62.17 30.31
N CYS A 12 -41.35 62.46 31.33
CA CYS A 12 -40.57 61.48 32.02
C CYS A 12 -41.41 60.44 32.73
N ALA A 13 -42.51 60.85 33.42
CA ALA A 13 -43.42 59.90 34.05
C ALA A 13 -44.13 59.01 33.04
N SER A 14 -44.61 59.55 31.89
CA SER A 14 -45.19 58.82 30.81
C SER A 14 -44.20 57.82 30.14
N PHE A 15 -42.96 58.25 29.98
CA PHE A 15 -41.89 57.40 29.45
C PHE A 15 -41.55 56.23 30.38
N VAL A 16 -41.44 56.51 31.70
CA VAL A 16 -41.26 55.47 32.72
C VAL A 16 -42.43 54.53 32.79
N LEU A 17 -43.66 55.04 32.70
CA LEU A 17 -44.87 54.22 32.67
C LEU A 17 -44.92 53.33 31.43
N LEU A 18 -44.55 53.88 30.25
CA LEU A 18 -44.46 53.09 29.00
C LEU A 18 -43.45 51.97 29.14
N ILE A 19 -42.25 52.24 29.65
CA ILE A 19 -41.24 51.22 29.91
C ILE A 19 -41.80 50.17 30.88
N ALA A 20 -42.42 50.56 31.97
CA ALA A 20 -42.99 49.63 32.94
C ALA A 20 -44.09 48.74 32.32
N VAL A 21 -44.96 49.31 31.49
CA VAL A 21 -45.96 48.52 30.75
C VAL A 21 -45.30 47.54 29.77
N VAL A 22 -44.31 47.98 29.01
CA VAL A 22 -43.56 47.09 28.08
C VAL A 22 -42.90 45.95 28.87
N VAL A 23 -42.21 46.25 29.95
CA VAL A 23 -41.58 45.21 30.81
C VAL A 23 -42.65 44.24 31.37
N LEU A 24 -43.77 44.75 31.83
CA LEU A 24 -44.85 43.95 32.37
C LEU A 24 -45.45 43.03 31.30
N VAL A 25 -45.64 43.53 30.08
CA VAL A 25 -46.08 42.73 28.94
C VAL A 25 -45.02 41.66 28.60
N LEU A 26 -43.73 41.99 28.51
CA LEU A 26 -42.65 41.02 28.18
C LEU A 26 -42.50 39.94 29.25
N VAL A 27 -42.67 40.25 30.54
CA VAL A 27 -42.55 39.31 31.66
C VAL A 27 -43.75 38.35 31.76
N PHE A 28 -44.97 38.84 31.52
CA PHE A 28 -46.18 38.04 31.64
C PHE A 28 -46.70 37.50 30.30
N PHE A 29 -45.97 37.74 29.19
CA PHE A 29 -46.38 37.26 27.87
C PHE A 29 -46.24 35.75 27.78
N ASP A 30 -47.27 35.07 27.32
CA ASP A 30 -47.24 33.66 26.99
C ASP A 30 -46.50 33.45 25.66
N TRP A 31 -45.24 33.17 25.74
CA TRP A 31 -44.36 32.98 24.57
C TRP A 31 -44.74 31.78 23.69
N ASN A 32 -45.53 30.83 24.21
CA ASN A 32 -46.07 29.73 23.40
C ASN A 32 -46.98 30.18 22.27
N ARG A 33 -47.61 31.37 22.39
CA ARG A 33 -48.48 31.93 21.35
C ARG A 33 -47.72 32.30 20.06
N ILE A 34 -46.43 32.51 20.12
CA ILE A 34 -45.62 32.82 18.93
C ILE A 34 -45.06 31.55 18.24
N LYS A 35 -45.21 30.37 18.84
CA LYS A 35 -44.73 29.11 18.21
C LYS A 35 -45.31 28.87 16.81
N PRO A 36 -46.65 28.95 16.58
CA PRO A 36 -47.18 28.66 15.26
C PRO A 36 -46.63 29.55 14.14
N PRO A 37 -46.61 30.88 14.25
CA PRO A 37 -46.01 31.72 13.21
C PRO A 37 -44.49 31.55 13.11
N LEU A 38 -43.79 31.29 14.22
CA LEU A 38 -42.34 31.02 14.20
C LEU A 38 -42.03 29.69 13.47
N ASN A 39 -42.74 28.63 13.80
CA ASN A 39 -42.61 27.32 13.14
C ASN A 39 -42.89 27.44 11.63
N ALA A 40 -43.95 28.16 11.25
CA ALA A 40 -44.32 28.38 9.85
C ALA A 40 -43.23 29.13 9.10
N LYS A 41 -42.69 30.23 9.67
CA LYS A 41 -41.65 31.04 9.03
C LYS A 41 -40.34 30.28 8.88
N VAL A 42 -39.90 29.56 9.92
CA VAL A 42 -38.70 28.74 9.85
C VAL A 42 -38.85 27.58 8.86
N SER A 43 -40.04 26.97 8.82
CA SER A 43 -40.33 25.91 7.85
C SER A 43 -40.31 26.41 6.41
N GLU A 44 -40.83 27.63 6.17
CA GLU A 44 -40.77 28.30 4.85
C GLU A 44 -39.34 28.60 4.41
N GLU A 45 -38.53 29.19 5.26
CA GLU A 45 -37.11 29.56 4.94
C GLU A 45 -36.22 28.33 4.72
N LEU A 46 -36.42 27.26 5.50
CA LEU A 46 -35.64 26.02 5.38
C LEU A 46 -36.20 25.04 4.35
N HIS A 47 -37.41 25.28 3.81
CA HIS A 47 -38.14 24.34 2.94
C HIS A 47 -38.27 22.96 3.59
N ARG A 48 -38.40 22.93 4.92
CA ARG A 48 -38.50 21.72 5.74
C ARG A 48 -39.47 21.93 6.91
N PRO A 49 -40.22 20.91 7.29
CA PRO A 49 -41.06 21.00 8.48
C PRO A 49 -40.22 21.27 9.73
N PHE A 50 -40.41 22.40 10.34
CA PHE A 50 -39.80 22.77 11.62
C PHE A 50 -40.88 22.92 12.68
N ALA A 51 -40.65 22.40 13.89
CA ALA A 51 -41.57 22.54 15.00
C ALA A 51 -40.86 22.65 16.35
N ILE A 52 -41.37 23.53 17.20
CA ILE A 52 -41.12 23.54 18.64
C ILE A 52 -42.33 22.87 19.28
N ASN A 53 -42.17 21.59 19.64
CA ASN A 53 -43.29 20.79 20.19
C ASN A 53 -43.45 20.99 21.69
N GLY A 54 -42.37 21.21 22.41
CA GLY A 54 -42.36 21.47 23.85
C GLY A 54 -42.59 22.94 24.20
N ASN A 55 -42.19 23.35 25.39
CA ASN A 55 -42.40 24.68 25.90
C ASN A 55 -41.45 25.71 25.25
N LEU A 56 -41.94 26.91 24.97
CA LEU A 56 -41.18 28.07 24.59
C LEU A 56 -41.32 29.13 25.70
N ALA A 57 -40.22 29.41 26.37
CA ALA A 57 -40.19 30.34 27.50
C ALA A 57 -39.06 31.39 27.33
N VAL A 58 -39.30 32.55 27.86
CA VAL A 58 -38.29 33.59 28.02
C VAL A 58 -38.18 33.94 29.50
N VAL A 59 -37.08 33.66 30.10
CA VAL A 59 -36.79 33.95 31.51
C VAL A 59 -35.83 35.14 31.58
N TRP A 60 -36.21 36.13 32.31
CA TRP A 60 -35.40 37.33 32.47
C TRP A 60 -34.47 37.18 33.69
N ALA A 61 -33.20 37.15 33.48
CA ALA A 61 -32.19 36.96 34.54
C ALA A 61 -31.05 37.99 34.39
N ARG A 62 -30.36 38.25 35.50
CA ARG A 62 -29.16 39.10 35.48
C ARG A 62 -27.99 38.30 34.91
N GLU A 63 -27.16 38.92 34.06
CA GLU A 63 -25.95 38.30 33.56
C GLU A 63 -24.78 38.52 34.54
N PRO A 64 -24.16 37.45 35.08
CA PRO A 64 -23.11 37.57 36.08
C PRO A 64 -21.86 38.32 35.60
N ASP A 65 -21.58 38.25 34.29
CA ASP A 65 -20.37 38.75 33.66
C ASP A 65 -20.47 40.25 33.28
N GLU A 66 -21.66 40.88 33.44
CA GLU A 66 -21.86 42.30 33.18
C GLU A 66 -21.49 43.14 34.40
N GLY A 67 -20.71 44.21 34.20
CA GLY A 67 -20.26 45.14 35.24
C GLY A 67 -20.97 46.50 35.23
N GLY A 68 -20.93 47.19 36.37
CA GLY A 68 -21.47 48.54 36.50
C GLY A 68 -22.99 48.59 36.38
N TRP A 69 -23.54 49.68 35.79
CA TRP A 69 -24.99 49.87 35.63
C TRP A 69 -25.65 48.83 34.70
N ARG A 70 -24.87 48.23 33.79
CA ARG A 70 -25.34 47.20 32.86
C ARG A 70 -25.81 45.94 33.58
N ALA A 71 -25.20 45.60 34.71
CA ALA A 71 -25.60 44.47 35.55
C ALA A 71 -27.05 44.52 36.07
N TRP A 72 -27.68 45.69 36.01
CA TRP A 72 -29.08 45.92 36.40
C TRP A 72 -30.08 45.65 35.26
N VAL A 73 -29.58 45.54 33.99
CA VAL A 73 -30.42 45.22 32.84
C VAL A 73 -30.59 43.71 32.74
N PRO A 74 -31.81 43.17 32.96
CA PRO A 74 -31.99 41.72 32.85
C PRO A 74 -31.90 41.27 31.38
N TRP A 75 -31.25 40.15 31.18
CA TRP A 75 -31.12 39.52 29.86
C TRP A 75 -32.26 38.54 29.61
N PRO A 76 -32.86 38.47 28.40
CA PRO A 76 -33.74 37.42 28.01
C PRO A 76 -32.98 36.11 27.76
N HIS A 77 -33.32 35.09 28.55
CA HIS A 77 -32.91 33.73 28.36
C HIS A 77 -34.05 33.01 27.62
N VAL A 78 -33.83 32.72 26.36
CA VAL A 78 -34.82 31.99 25.54
C VAL A 78 -34.54 30.52 25.69
N ILE A 79 -35.60 29.80 26.08
CA ILE A 79 -35.58 28.33 26.26
C ILE A 79 -36.65 27.76 25.36
N ALA A 80 -36.25 26.88 24.46
CA ALA A 80 -37.17 26.11 23.62
C ALA A 80 -36.91 24.62 23.81
N GLU A 81 -38.00 23.85 23.94
CA GLU A 81 -37.97 22.42 24.22
C GLU A 81 -38.56 21.62 23.06
N ASP A 82 -38.07 20.36 22.87
CA ASP A 82 -38.56 19.39 21.89
C ASP A 82 -38.64 19.97 20.47
N LEU A 83 -37.48 20.46 19.98
CA LEU A 83 -37.35 20.99 18.62
C LEU A 83 -37.15 19.85 17.65
N THR A 84 -37.82 19.94 16.50
CA THR A 84 -37.68 18.97 15.41
C THR A 84 -37.54 19.69 14.08
N LEU A 85 -36.64 19.16 13.23
CA LEU A 85 -36.51 19.54 11.83
C LEU A 85 -36.76 18.30 10.97
N GLY A 86 -37.73 18.39 10.09
CA GLY A 86 -38.15 17.30 9.25
C GLY A 86 -37.19 17.00 8.12
N ASN A 87 -37.26 15.79 7.63
CA ASN A 87 -36.62 15.33 6.43
C ASN A 87 -37.39 15.76 5.16
N PRO A 88 -36.78 15.74 3.98
CA PRO A 88 -37.49 15.81 2.72
C PRO A 88 -38.40 14.59 2.52
N ASP A 89 -39.43 14.73 1.69
CA ASP A 89 -40.43 13.71 1.42
C ASP A 89 -39.89 12.37 0.91
N TRP A 90 -38.71 12.38 0.31
CA TRP A 90 -38.06 11.16 -0.20
C TRP A 90 -37.37 10.33 0.91
N SER A 91 -37.17 10.88 2.11
CA SER A 91 -36.52 10.15 3.22
C SER A 91 -37.51 9.23 3.93
N LYS A 92 -37.03 8.08 4.35
CA LYS A 92 -37.84 7.11 5.12
C LYS A 92 -38.03 7.52 6.58
N THR A 93 -37.16 8.32 7.12
CA THR A 93 -37.21 8.82 8.51
C THR A 93 -37.90 10.19 8.52
N PRO A 94 -38.86 10.42 9.38
CA PRO A 94 -39.64 11.67 9.36
C PRO A 94 -38.81 12.89 9.81
N GLN A 95 -37.83 12.69 10.69
CA GLN A 95 -37.06 13.77 11.30
C GLN A 95 -35.59 13.66 10.92
N MET A 96 -34.99 14.78 10.51
CA MET A 96 -33.58 14.91 10.24
C MET A 96 -32.80 15.31 11.49
N VAL A 97 -33.32 16.32 12.24
CA VAL A 97 -32.69 16.79 13.47
C VAL A 97 -33.76 16.80 14.58
N THR A 98 -33.35 16.32 15.74
CA THR A 98 -34.12 16.44 16.98
C THR A 98 -33.24 17.06 18.06
N LEU A 99 -33.82 17.89 18.89
CA LEU A 99 -33.11 18.63 19.93
C LEU A 99 -34.05 18.75 21.14
N LYS A 100 -33.64 18.17 22.25
CA LYS A 100 -34.47 18.16 23.45
C LYS A 100 -34.68 19.55 24.05
N LYS A 101 -33.61 20.39 24.00
CA LYS A 101 -33.67 21.73 24.54
C LYS A 101 -32.61 22.64 23.89
N VAL A 102 -32.98 23.88 23.63
CA VAL A 102 -32.08 24.97 23.26
C VAL A 102 -32.20 26.05 24.33
N GLU A 103 -31.08 26.53 24.85
CA GLU A 103 -31.00 27.68 25.69
C GLU A 103 -30.04 28.72 25.04
N LEU A 104 -30.49 29.95 24.92
CA LEU A 104 -29.68 31.05 24.43
C LEU A 104 -29.97 32.34 25.21
N ARG A 105 -28.95 33.14 25.36
CA ARG A 105 -29.02 34.44 26.02
C ARG A 105 -28.80 35.52 24.99
N ILE A 106 -29.57 36.57 25.02
CA ILE A 106 -29.47 37.69 24.06
C ILE A 106 -29.15 38.97 24.83
N SER A 107 -28.15 39.71 24.36
CA SER A 107 -27.85 41.04 24.96
C SER A 107 -28.90 42.08 24.56
N PRO A 108 -29.71 42.57 25.51
CA PRO A 108 -30.77 43.50 25.17
C PRO A 108 -30.24 44.86 24.75
N LEU A 109 -29.10 45.30 25.26
CA LEU A 109 -28.50 46.57 24.91
C LEU A 109 -27.92 46.58 23.50
N ALA A 110 -27.45 45.43 23.03
CA ALA A 110 -26.94 45.29 21.67
C ALA A 110 -28.06 45.42 20.62
N LEU A 111 -29.27 44.97 20.95
CA LEU A 111 -30.43 45.12 20.06
C LEU A 111 -30.77 46.58 19.73
N LEU A 112 -30.48 47.52 20.65
CA LEU A 112 -30.70 48.96 20.42
C LEU A 112 -29.81 49.54 19.32
N VAL A 113 -28.71 48.86 19.00
CA VAL A 113 -27.77 49.26 17.93
C VAL A 113 -27.78 48.25 16.77
N GLN A 114 -28.90 47.58 16.57
CA GLN A 114 -29.13 46.60 15.52
C GLN A 114 -28.11 45.42 15.53
N ARG A 115 -27.64 45.02 16.71
CA ARG A 115 -26.76 43.88 16.90
C ARG A 115 -27.46 42.80 17.76
N VAL A 116 -27.52 41.58 17.26
CA VAL A 116 -27.96 40.40 18.02
C VAL A 116 -26.73 39.71 18.57
N VAL A 117 -26.41 39.98 19.85
CA VAL A 117 -25.27 39.35 20.51
C VAL A 117 -25.75 38.21 21.38
N ILE A 118 -25.34 37.01 21.07
CA ILE A 118 -25.65 35.77 21.76
C ILE A 118 -24.31 35.19 22.28
N PRO A 119 -23.92 35.43 23.53
CA PRO A 119 -22.64 34.96 24.03
C PRO A 119 -22.50 33.45 24.02
N ARG A 120 -23.61 32.73 24.22
CA ARG A 120 -23.63 31.28 24.27
C ARG A 120 -24.99 30.69 23.88
N ILE A 121 -24.94 29.63 23.11
CA ILE A 121 -26.07 28.73 22.80
C ILE A 121 -25.77 27.37 23.42
N ASP A 122 -26.63 26.87 24.29
CA ASP A 122 -26.49 25.54 24.89
C ASP A 122 -27.57 24.61 24.31
N LEU A 123 -27.14 23.48 23.77
CA LEU A 123 -27.96 22.46 23.15
C LEU A 123 -27.96 21.20 24.03
N THR A 124 -29.15 20.68 24.36
CA THR A 124 -29.30 19.45 25.14
C THR A 124 -29.71 18.31 24.23
N GLU A 125 -28.93 17.21 24.25
CA GLU A 125 -29.19 15.99 23.47
C GLU A 125 -29.47 16.26 21.97
N PRO A 126 -28.62 17.01 21.24
CA PRO A 126 -28.79 17.18 19.80
C PRO A 126 -28.59 15.84 19.08
N SER A 127 -29.51 15.48 18.20
CA SER A 127 -29.42 14.30 17.37
C SER A 127 -29.68 14.63 15.91
N ALA A 128 -28.82 14.17 14.99
CA ALA A 128 -28.92 14.37 13.55
C ALA A 128 -28.88 13.05 12.81
N GLN A 129 -29.82 12.85 11.88
CA GLN A 129 -29.88 11.70 11.00
C GLN A 129 -29.58 12.13 9.57
N LEU A 130 -28.36 11.91 9.12
CA LEU A 130 -27.87 12.30 7.80
C LEU A 130 -28.05 11.14 6.83
N GLN A 131 -28.66 11.41 5.67
CA GLN A 131 -28.91 10.42 4.65
C GLN A 131 -28.52 10.92 3.26
N ARG A 132 -27.77 10.11 2.50
CA ARG A 132 -27.51 10.32 1.07
C ARG A 132 -27.95 9.10 0.29
N LEU A 133 -28.80 9.30 -0.72
CA LEU A 133 -29.26 8.24 -1.61
C LEU A 133 -28.22 7.91 -2.68
N ALA A 134 -28.41 6.78 -3.36
CA ALA A 134 -27.55 6.34 -4.46
C ALA A 134 -27.53 7.29 -5.67
N ASP A 135 -28.57 8.11 -5.84
CA ASP A 135 -28.66 9.15 -6.86
C ASP A 135 -27.96 10.46 -6.48
N GLY A 136 -27.31 10.51 -5.30
CA GLY A 136 -26.55 11.66 -4.79
C GLY A 136 -27.36 12.67 -4.00
N ARG A 137 -28.71 12.55 -3.91
CA ARG A 137 -29.53 13.44 -3.09
C ARG A 137 -29.19 13.26 -1.62
N ALA A 138 -28.91 14.36 -0.92
CA ALA A 138 -28.59 14.39 0.50
C ALA A 138 -29.63 15.20 1.28
N ASN A 139 -30.04 14.70 2.46
CA ASN A 139 -31.03 15.39 3.29
C ASN A 139 -30.49 16.65 3.97
N TRP A 140 -29.17 16.81 4.06
CA TRP A 140 -28.51 18.02 4.57
C TRP A 140 -28.26 19.09 3.50
N ALA A 141 -28.59 18.82 2.24
CA ALA A 141 -28.53 19.81 1.17
C ALA A 141 -29.79 20.69 1.22
N PHE A 142 -29.66 21.87 1.80
CA PHE A 142 -30.74 22.85 1.84
C PHE A 142 -30.73 23.67 0.55
N LYS A 143 -31.93 23.95 0.04
CA LYS A 143 -32.13 24.91 -1.05
C LYS A 143 -32.65 26.20 -0.40
N PHE A 144 -31.86 27.24 -0.43
CA PHE A 144 -32.28 28.57 -0.03
C PHE A 144 -32.72 29.33 -1.30
N ASP A 145 -33.79 30.10 -1.16
CA ASP A 145 -34.20 30.98 -2.26
C ASP A 145 -33.09 31.99 -2.55
N PRO A 146 -32.81 32.29 -3.84
CA PRO A 146 -31.83 33.32 -4.18
C PRO A 146 -32.24 34.64 -3.50
N LYS A 147 -31.33 35.25 -2.74
CA LYS A 147 -31.55 36.56 -2.21
C LYS A 147 -31.88 37.50 -3.36
N ASP A 148 -32.96 38.30 -3.22
CA ASP A 148 -33.28 39.32 -4.19
C ASP A 148 -32.04 40.23 -4.36
N PRO A 149 -31.48 40.35 -5.59
CA PRO A 149 -30.32 41.21 -5.82
C PRO A 149 -30.57 42.70 -5.46
N ASN A 150 -31.84 43.10 -5.39
CA ASN A 150 -32.26 44.45 -5.05
C ASN A 150 -32.67 44.60 -3.60
N ALA A 151 -32.60 43.55 -2.77
CA ALA A 151 -32.87 43.65 -1.35
C ALA A 151 -31.79 44.52 -0.66
N GLU A 152 -32.21 45.52 0.07
CA GLU A 152 -31.28 46.32 0.88
C GLU A 152 -30.57 45.40 1.87
N PRO A 153 -29.24 45.50 2.05
CA PRO A 153 -28.52 44.67 2.99
C PRO A 153 -29.04 44.92 4.40
N SER A 154 -29.35 43.86 5.12
CA SER A 154 -29.80 43.97 6.51
C SER A 154 -28.74 44.66 7.35
N ASN A 155 -29.10 45.71 8.04
CA ASN A 155 -28.24 46.43 8.98
C ASN A 155 -28.02 45.66 10.29
N TRP A 156 -28.68 44.50 10.45
CA TRP A 156 -28.56 43.64 11.63
C TRP A 156 -27.31 42.76 11.54
N VAL A 157 -26.47 42.87 12.57
CA VAL A 157 -25.30 42.00 12.73
C VAL A 157 -25.60 40.96 13.82
N VAL A 158 -25.43 39.69 13.51
CA VAL A 158 -25.56 38.59 14.47
C VAL A 158 -24.16 38.14 14.89
N ASP A 159 -23.93 38.13 16.21
CA ASP A 159 -22.67 37.75 16.83
C ASP A 159 -22.93 36.63 17.85
N ILE A 160 -22.36 35.42 17.58
CA ILE A 160 -22.52 34.24 18.43
C ILE A 160 -21.16 33.93 19.04
N GLY A 161 -21.04 33.97 20.37
CA GLY A 161 -19.78 33.79 21.08
C GLY A 161 -19.36 32.31 21.23
N ALA A 162 -20.28 31.44 21.61
CA ALA A 162 -20.01 30.01 21.81
C ALA A 162 -21.24 29.13 21.56
N ILE A 163 -21.02 27.90 21.09
CA ILE A 163 -22.04 26.86 21.03
C ILE A 163 -21.54 25.67 21.83
N GLY A 164 -22.30 25.29 22.85
CA GLY A 164 -22.04 24.13 23.69
C GLY A 164 -23.16 23.11 23.56
N PHE A 165 -22.85 21.84 23.83
CA PHE A 165 -23.86 20.81 24.02
C PHE A 165 -23.33 19.74 25.00
N ASP A 166 -24.24 19.05 25.65
CA ASP A 166 -23.89 18.05 26.67
C ASP A 166 -23.56 16.67 26.04
N LYS A 167 -24.31 16.25 25.04
CA LYS A 167 -24.10 14.99 24.34
C LYS A 167 -24.78 15.02 22.97
N GLY A 168 -23.97 14.88 21.92
CA GLY A 168 -24.49 14.83 20.54
C GLY A 168 -24.53 13.41 20.00
N HIS A 169 -25.50 13.15 19.12
CA HIS A 169 -25.60 11.90 18.39
C HIS A 169 -25.82 12.17 16.90
N VAL A 170 -25.00 11.61 16.04
CA VAL A 170 -25.10 11.76 14.58
C VAL A 170 -25.07 10.39 13.93
N THR A 171 -26.09 10.08 13.15
CA THR A 171 -26.08 8.90 12.27
C THR A 171 -25.93 9.31 10.83
N LEU A 172 -25.14 8.57 10.07
CA LEU A 172 -24.94 8.76 8.62
C LEU A 172 -25.30 7.46 7.88
N ASP A 173 -26.17 7.55 6.89
CA ASP A 173 -26.45 6.49 5.92
C ASP A 173 -26.18 7.02 4.51
N ASP A 174 -24.98 6.73 4.00
CA ASP A 174 -24.52 7.16 2.68
C ASP A 174 -24.49 5.96 1.73
N GLN A 175 -25.49 5.84 0.86
CA GLN A 175 -25.62 4.75 -0.10
C GLN A 175 -24.61 4.86 -1.24
N THR A 176 -24.14 6.08 -1.57
CA THR A 176 -23.13 6.31 -2.62
C THR A 176 -21.79 5.71 -2.21
N LEU A 177 -21.39 5.93 -0.96
CA LEU A 177 -20.16 5.42 -0.39
C LEU A 177 -20.32 4.06 0.32
N LYS A 178 -21.52 3.48 0.34
CA LYS A 178 -21.85 2.26 1.13
C LYS A 178 -21.36 2.40 2.58
N THR A 179 -21.65 3.54 3.20
CA THR A 179 -21.13 3.96 4.50
C THR A 179 -22.27 4.18 5.47
N GLN A 180 -22.19 3.53 6.62
CA GLN A 180 -23.15 3.69 7.72
C GLN A 180 -22.36 3.95 9.00
N LEU A 181 -22.56 5.12 9.61
CA LEU A 181 -21.86 5.53 10.81
C LEU A 181 -22.83 5.92 11.91
N ASP A 182 -22.47 5.59 13.11
CA ASP A 182 -23.05 6.01 14.37
C ASP A 182 -21.98 6.78 15.15
N VAL A 183 -22.19 8.06 15.40
CA VAL A 183 -21.23 8.98 15.99
C VAL A 183 -21.80 9.58 17.25
N ILE A 184 -21.14 9.33 18.38
CA ILE A 184 -21.41 9.98 19.66
C ILE A 184 -20.40 11.12 19.83
N ILE A 185 -20.89 12.29 20.18
CA ILE A 185 -20.09 13.50 20.36
C ILE A 185 -20.23 13.96 21.83
N ASP A 186 -19.13 13.92 22.56
CA ASP A 186 -19.06 14.33 23.97
C ASP A 186 -18.20 15.61 24.11
N PRO A 187 -18.59 16.61 24.92
CA PRO A 187 -17.72 17.75 25.19
C PRO A 187 -16.50 17.34 26.00
N LEU A 188 -15.35 17.92 25.68
CA LEU A 188 -14.09 17.71 26.41
C LEU A 188 -13.92 18.79 27.48
N GLY A 189 -13.71 18.40 28.72
CA GLY A 189 -13.53 19.37 29.83
C GLY A 189 -12.23 20.15 29.79
N LYS A 190 -11.16 19.58 29.20
CA LYS A 190 -9.85 20.23 29.00
C LYS A 190 -9.20 19.74 27.71
N PRO A 191 -8.40 20.58 27.01
CA PRO A 191 -7.62 20.17 25.85
C PRO A 191 -6.66 19.00 26.21
N VAL A 192 -6.54 18.02 25.34
CA VAL A 192 -5.66 16.86 25.53
C VAL A 192 -4.49 16.97 24.56
N PRO A 193 -3.23 16.91 25.02
CA PRO A 193 -2.05 17.00 24.17
C PRO A 193 -1.97 15.85 23.15
N PHE A 194 -1.46 16.14 21.97
CA PHE A 194 -1.30 15.17 20.89
C PHE A 194 -0.49 13.92 21.25
N GLY A 195 0.56 14.08 22.07
CA GLY A 195 1.44 12.99 22.49
C GLY A 195 0.75 11.85 23.27
N GLU A 196 -0.38 12.12 23.94
CA GLU A 196 -1.11 11.09 24.70
C GLU A 196 -1.89 10.12 23.81
N ILE A 197 -2.16 10.49 22.55
CA ILE A 197 -3.00 9.70 21.64
C ILE A 197 -2.16 8.77 20.75
N VAL A 198 -0.94 9.17 20.45
CA VAL A 198 -0.05 8.42 19.55
C VAL A 198 0.76 7.36 20.30
N GLY A 199 0.78 7.41 21.64
CA GLY A 199 1.42 6.37 22.47
C GLY A 199 2.94 6.27 22.34
N ASP A 200 3.62 7.27 21.77
CA ASP A 200 5.04 7.22 21.42
C ASP A 200 5.87 8.23 22.22
N ALA A 201 6.98 7.77 22.81
CA ALA A 201 7.95 8.60 23.50
C ALA A 201 8.62 9.65 22.58
N ASP A 202 8.68 9.38 21.28
CA ASP A 202 9.24 10.29 20.28
C ASP A 202 8.29 11.45 19.89
N ALA A 203 6.99 11.29 20.09
CA ALA A 203 6.02 12.38 19.91
C ALA A 203 6.18 13.50 20.95
N LYS A 204 6.70 13.21 22.17
CA LYS A 204 7.06 14.22 23.16
C LYS A 204 8.16 15.16 22.67
N LYS A 205 9.15 14.65 21.95
CA LYS A 205 10.26 15.46 21.39
C LYS A 205 9.84 16.33 20.21
N ALA A 206 8.81 15.93 19.44
CA ALA A 206 8.30 16.72 18.33
C ALA A 206 7.45 17.91 18.80
N LEU A 207 6.80 17.79 19.96
CA LEU A 207 6.02 18.87 20.62
C LEU A 207 6.89 19.97 21.20
N GLU A 208 8.13 19.69 21.56
CA GLU A 208 9.08 20.70 22.09
C GLU A 208 9.58 21.69 21.01
N LYS A 209 9.28 21.44 19.73
CA LYS A 209 9.69 22.27 18.58
C LYS A 209 8.52 23.06 17.95
N GLY A 210 7.64 23.67 18.72
CA GLY A 210 6.95 24.87 18.26
C GLY A 210 5.56 24.70 17.62
N SER A 211 4.82 23.63 17.89
CA SER A 211 3.38 23.60 17.58
C SER A 211 2.58 24.08 18.78
N ALA A 212 1.82 25.17 18.62
CA ALA A 212 0.90 25.65 19.65
C ALA A 212 -0.06 24.53 20.10
N PRO A 213 -0.44 24.44 21.39
CA PRO A 213 -1.43 23.48 21.85
C PRO A 213 -2.73 23.65 21.05
N GLN A 214 -3.18 22.58 20.41
CA GLN A 214 -4.45 22.60 19.68
C GLN A 214 -5.59 22.39 20.68
N ASP A 215 -6.52 23.35 20.72
CA ASP A 215 -7.67 23.29 21.62
C ASP A 215 -8.77 22.41 21.01
N TYR A 216 -8.86 21.17 21.49
CA TYR A 216 -9.98 20.29 21.18
C TYR A 216 -11.15 20.58 22.11
N ALA A 217 -12.35 20.74 21.53
CA ALA A 217 -13.58 21.01 22.27
C ALA A 217 -14.46 19.76 22.45
N PHE A 218 -14.39 18.83 21.51
CA PHE A 218 -15.27 17.66 21.47
C PHE A 218 -14.50 16.36 21.25
N GLY A 219 -14.93 15.31 21.93
CA GLY A 219 -14.54 13.92 21.72
C GLY A 219 -15.56 13.21 20.85
N LEU A 220 -15.10 12.34 19.97
CA LEU A 220 -15.92 11.55 19.06
C LEU A 220 -15.73 10.06 19.34
N LYS A 221 -16.82 9.29 19.30
CA LYS A 221 -16.82 7.82 19.23
C LYS A 221 -17.59 7.43 17.99
N VAL A 222 -16.98 6.70 17.08
CA VAL A 222 -17.55 6.34 15.79
C VAL A 222 -17.61 4.83 15.68
N LYS A 223 -18.74 4.29 15.26
CA LYS A 223 -18.92 2.87 14.94
C LYS A 223 -19.73 2.74 13.66
N GLY A 224 -19.53 1.65 12.93
CA GLY A 224 -20.32 1.40 11.73
C GLY A 224 -19.57 0.65 10.65
N GLN A 225 -19.79 1.08 9.41
CA GLN A 225 -19.17 0.52 8.22
C GLN A 225 -18.76 1.65 7.26
N TYR A 226 -17.61 1.48 6.62
CA TYR A 226 -17.12 2.34 5.55
C TYR A 226 -16.78 1.47 4.33
N HIS A 227 -17.36 1.79 3.16
CA HIS A 227 -17.30 0.95 1.96
C HIS A 227 -17.65 -0.53 2.23
N GLY A 228 -18.60 -0.77 3.15
CA GLY A 228 -19.00 -2.11 3.57
C GLY A 228 -18.03 -2.81 4.53
N GLN A 229 -16.95 -2.18 4.93
CA GLN A 229 -15.98 -2.71 5.89
C GLN A 229 -16.28 -2.17 7.30
N LYS A 230 -16.21 -3.04 8.30
CA LYS A 230 -16.45 -2.65 9.70
C LYS A 230 -15.48 -1.55 10.13
N LEU A 231 -16.02 -0.51 10.74
CA LEU A 231 -15.31 0.65 11.28
C LEU A 231 -15.61 0.82 12.77
N ASP A 232 -14.55 1.05 13.54
CA ASP A 232 -14.60 1.48 14.93
C ASP A 232 -13.51 2.52 15.16
N GLY A 233 -13.82 3.60 15.87
CA GLY A 233 -12.84 4.63 16.11
C GLY A 233 -13.22 5.67 17.15
N THR A 234 -12.22 6.45 17.51
CA THR A 234 -12.36 7.61 18.40
C THR A 234 -11.66 8.81 17.76
N GLY A 235 -12.12 10.01 18.11
CA GLY A 235 -11.52 11.23 17.60
C GLY A 235 -11.72 12.40 18.54
N LYS A 236 -11.11 13.53 18.18
CA LYS A 236 -11.28 14.81 18.83
C LYS A 236 -11.29 15.90 17.77
N ILE A 237 -12.12 16.89 17.97
CA ILE A 237 -12.26 18.03 17.05
C ILE A 237 -12.31 19.35 17.81
N GLY A 238 -12.01 20.45 17.12
CA GLY A 238 -12.15 21.81 17.61
C GLY A 238 -13.58 22.24 17.90
N GLY A 239 -13.74 23.46 18.38
CA GLY A 239 -15.07 24.03 18.66
C GLY A 239 -15.89 24.31 17.40
N LEU A 240 -17.22 24.16 17.49
CA LEU A 240 -18.12 24.28 16.33
C LEU A 240 -18.07 25.66 15.64
N LEU A 241 -17.81 26.72 16.37
CA LEU A 241 -17.68 28.06 15.77
C LEU A 241 -16.44 28.22 14.89
N ALA A 242 -15.37 27.45 15.17
CA ALA A 242 -14.19 27.43 14.33
C ALA A 242 -14.45 26.78 12.95
N LEU A 243 -15.54 26.03 12.79
CA LEU A 243 -15.97 25.51 11.48
C LEU A 243 -16.39 26.59 10.49
N GLN A 244 -16.85 27.75 10.99
CA GLN A 244 -17.34 28.85 10.14
C GLN A 244 -16.21 29.75 9.63
N ASP A 245 -15.02 29.69 10.23
CA ASP A 245 -13.87 30.51 9.87
C ASP A 245 -12.94 29.76 8.92
N ALA A 246 -13.14 29.93 7.63
CA ALA A 246 -12.33 29.29 6.59
C ALA A 246 -10.82 29.62 6.68
N ALA A 247 -10.46 30.74 7.32
CA ALA A 247 -9.07 31.18 7.46
C ALA A 247 -8.34 30.52 8.63
N LYS A 248 -9.08 29.99 9.63
CA LYS A 248 -8.48 29.36 10.81
C LYS A 248 -8.34 27.86 10.65
N PRO A 249 -7.14 27.29 10.96
CA PRO A 249 -6.97 25.85 10.98
C PRO A 249 -7.89 25.19 12.03
N PHE A 250 -8.74 24.26 11.59
CA PHE A 250 -9.63 23.50 12.47
C PHE A 250 -8.90 22.23 12.93
N PRO A 251 -8.64 22.07 14.23
CA PRO A 251 -7.89 20.94 14.74
C PRO A 251 -8.75 19.66 14.71
N LEU A 252 -8.14 18.59 14.23
CA LEU A 252 -8.75 17.27 14.23
C LEU A 252 -7.74 16.19 14.58
N GLN A 253 -8.23 15.15 15.23
CA GLN A 253 -7.48 13.98 15.62
C GLN A 253 -8.39 12.77 15.58
N ALA A 254 -7.90 11.64 15.05
CA ALA A 254 -8.66 10.41 15.04
C ALA A 254 -7.77 9.18 15.12
N GLN A 255 -8.29 8.14 15.74
CA GLN A 255 -7.77 6.78 15.70
C GLN A 255 -8.91 5.87 15.28
N VAL A 256 -8.78 5.28 14.10
CA VAL A 256 -9.85 4.50 13.46
C VAL A 256 -9.28 3.16 13.01
N LYS A 257 -10.04 2.10 13.23
CA LYS A 257 -9.78 0.79 12.67
C LYS A 257 -10.86 0.46 11.65
N ILE A 258 -10.45 0.17 10.40
CA ILE A 258 -11.33 -0.24 9.32
C ILE A 258 -10.86 -1.60 8.82
N ALA A 259 -11.66 -2.64 9.02
CA ALA A 259 -11.25 -4.02 8.80
C ALA A 259 -9.94 -4.38 9.56
N ASP A 260 -8.85 -4.66 8.84
CA ASP A 260 -7.52 -4.93 9.39
C ASP A 260 -6.60 -3.70 9.42
N THR A 261 -7.03 -2.58 8.82
CA THR A 261 -6.24 -1.35 8.73
C THR A 261 -6.48 -0.43 9.92
N SER A 262 -5.42 -0.05 10.60
CA SER A 262 -5.41 0.96 11.67
C SER A 262 -4.90 2.30 11.11
N ILE A 263 -5.65 3.36 11.36
CA ILE A 263 -5.37 4.71 10.92
C ILE A 263 -5.33 5.61 12.14
N ALA A 264 -4.21 6.28 12.38
CA ALA A 264 -4.13 7.34 13.38
C ALA A 264 -3.69 8.63 12.69
N LEU A 265 -4.43 9.69 12.93
CA LEU A 265 -4.16 10.99 12.32
C LEU A 265 -4.34 12.12 13.33
N ALA A 266 -3.59 13.20 13.13
CA ALA A 266 -3.76 14.43 13.89
C ALA A 266 -3.15 15.60 13.16
N GLY A 267 -3.81 16.75 13.24
CA GLY A 267 -3.39 17.99 12.58
C GLY A 267 -4.56 18.94 12.37
N THR A 268 -4.62 19.54 11.21
CA THR A 268 -5.60 20.59 10.91
C THR A 268 -6.29 20.40 9.58
N LEU A 269 -7.53 20.88 9.52
CA LEU A 269 -8.34 21.02 8.33
C LEU A 269 -8.55 22.52 8.08
N THR A 270 -8.20 22.99 6.90
CA THR A 270 -8.47 24.37 6.45
C THR A 270 -9.79 24.37 5.68
N ASP A 271 -10.60 25.42 5.85
CA ASP A 271 -11.95 25.53 5.29
C ASP A 271 -12.79 24.27 5.56
N PRO A 272 -13.09 23.99 6.82
CA PRO A 272 -13.68 22.72 7.21
C PRO A 272 -15.07 22.45 6.62
N LEU A 273 -15.86 23.48 6.33
CA LEU A 273 -17.19 23.31 5.73
C LEU A 273 -17.11 22.88 4.26
N ASN A 274 -16.09 23.32 3.53
CA ASN A 274 -15.85 22.94 2.15
C ASN A 274 -14.79 21.86 2.02
N LEU A 275 -14.18 21.38 3.12
CA LEU A 275 -13.09 20.41 3.10
C LEU A 275 -11.92 20.88 2.21
N GLY A 276 -11.43 22.12 2.40
CA GLY A 276 -10.47 22.76 1.50
C GLY A 276 -9.11 22.07 1.47
N ALA A 277 -8.45 21.92 2.62
CA ALA A 277 -7.13 21.27 2.69
C ALA A 277 -6.91 20.59 4.04
N LEU A 278 -6.10 19.53 4.03
CA LEU A 278 -5.64 18.78 5.20
C LEU A 278 -4.13 18.95 5.37
N ASP A 279 -3.68 19.10 6.60
CA ASP A 279 -2.29 19.08 7.02
C ASP A 279 -2.19 18.21 8.29
N LEU A 280 -1.80 16.95 8.11
CA LEU A 280 -1.92 15.91 9.13
C LEU A 280 -0.63 15.10 9.27
N ARG A 281 -0.28 14.74 10.50
CA ARG A 281 0.53 13.54 10.74
C ARG A 281 -0.37 12.32 10.59
N LEU A 282 0.07 11.35 9.78
CA LEU A 282 -0.67 10.14 9.46
C LEU A 282 0.16 8.90 9.78
N LYS A 283 -0.41 8.00 10.59
CA LYS A 283 0.10 6.63 10.78
C LYS A 283 -0.87 5.64 10.16
N LEU A 284 -0.35 4.74 9.37
CA LEU A 284 -1.09 3.63 8.76
C LEU A 284 -0.44 2.31 9.15
N ALA A 285 -1.24 1.31 9.50
CA ALA A 285 -0.76 -0.04 9.74
C ALA A 285 -1.82 -1.06 9.32
N GLY A 286 -1.39 -2.18 8.76
CA GLY A 286 -2.30 -3.24 8.30
C GLY A 286 -1.55 -4.50 7.89
N SER A 287 -2.31 -5.54 7.50
CA SER A 287 -1.75 -6.86 7.14
C SER A 287 -1.12 -6.88 5.75
N SER A 288 -1.57 -6.01 4.82
CA SER A 288 -1.02 -5.86 3.46
C SER A 288 -1.36 -4.49 2.89
N LEU A 289 -0.45 -3.88 2.12
CA LEU A 289 -0.71 -2.64 1.38
C LEU A 289 -1.84 -2.82 0.34
N GLY A 290 -1.97 -4.01 -0.24
CA GLY A 290 -3.05 -4.33 -1.18
C GLY A 290 -4.45 -4.20 -0.58
N ASN A 291 -4.58 -4.30 0.76
CA ASN A 291 -5.85 -4.14 1.49
C ASN A 291 -6.30 -2.67 1.63
N LEU A 292 -5.46 -1.72 1.24
CA LEU A 292 -5.85 -0.31 1.17
C LEU A 292 -6.77 -0.01 -0.03
N TYR A 293 -6.74 -0.85 -1.08
CA TYR A 293 -7.56 -0.63 -2.29
C TYR A 293 -9.06 -0.45 -2.01
N PRO A 294 -9.75 -1.32 -1.24
CA PRO A 294 -11.18 -1.13 -0.97
C PRO A 294 -11.48 0.11 -0.12
N LEU A 295 -10.49 0.68 0.57
CA LEU A 295 -10.66 1.86 1.41
C LEU A 295 -10.39 3.17 0.67
N THR A 296 -9.43 3.17 -0.25
CA THR A 296 -8.88 4.38 -0.86
C THR A 296 -9.02 4.43 -2.38
N GLY A 297 -9.27 3.28 -3.03
CA GLY A 297 -9.19 3.13 -4.50
C GLY A 297 -7.76 3.14 -5.05
N VAL A 298 -6.74 3.28 -4.19
CA VAL A 298 -5.33 3.27 -4.61
C VAL A 298 -4.84 1.84 -4.77
N THR A 299 -4.38 1.49 -5.96
CA THR A 299 -3.81 0.17 -6.26
C THR A 299 -2.37 0.11 -5.77
N LEU A 300 -2.16 -0.62 -4.67
CA LEU A 300 -0.84 -0.94 -4.14
C LEU A 300 -0.62 -2.46 -4.23
N PRO A 301 0.64 -2.89 -4.33
CA PRO A 301 0.95 -4.32 -4.40
C PRO A 301 0.65 -5.02 -3.07
N ASP A 302 0.42 -6.35 -3.15
CA ASP A 302 0.37 -7.18 -1.95
C ASP A 302 1.72 -7.18 -1.24
N SER A 303 1.70 -7.11 0.08
CA SER A 303 2.89 -7.01 0.91
C SER A 303 2.72 -7.81 2.22
N PRO A 304 3.78 -8.06 2.98
CA PRO A 304 3.66 -8.39 4.39
C PRO A 304 2.97 -7.27 5.18
N ALA A 305 2.71 -7.52 6.47
CA ALA A 305 2.20 -6.50 7.38
C ALA A 305 3.09 -5.24 7.35
N TYR A 306 2.44 -4.09 7.35
CA TYR A 306 3.13 -2.81 7.21
C TYR A 306 2.74 -1.84 8.33
N SER A 307 3.62 -0.88 8.57
CA SER A 307 3.34 0.32 9.37
C SER A 307 4.13 1.50 8.83
N THR A 308 3.48 2.66 8.72
CA THR A 308 4.11 3.91 8.24
C THR A 308 3.69 5.08 9.12
N ASP A 309 4.55 6.08 9.26
CA ASP A 309 4.32 7.33 9.98
C ASP A 309 4.94 8.47 9.19
N GLY A 310 4.14 9.43 8.76
CA GLY A 310 4.58 10.54 7.92
C GLY A 310 3.62 11.71 7.94
N HIS A 311 3.93 12.71 7.11
CA HIS A 311 3.17 13.94 6.97
C HIS A 311 2.27 13.86 5.73
N LEU A 312 0.95 13.96 5.92
CA LEU A 312 -0.04 13.99 4.85
C LEU A 312 -0.53 15.41 4.63
N ILE A 313 -0.31 15.93 3.45
CA ILE A 313 -0.89 17.17 2.96
C ILE A 313 -1.89 16.82 1.87
N ALA A 314 -3.12 17.32 1.99
CA ALA A 314 -4.13 17.12 0.95
C ALA A 314 -4.78 18.46 0.58
N LYS A 315 -5.05 18.65 -0.71
CA LYS A 315 -5.86 19.73 -1.26
C LYS A 315 -6.98 19.10 -2.06
N LEU A 316 -8.22 19.33 -1.61
CA LEU A 316 -9.36 18.56 -2.11
C LEU A 316 -10.05 19.21 -3.30
N HIS A 317 -9.81 20.51 -3.54
CA HIS A 317 -10.42 21.32 -4.62
C HIS A 317 -9.37 21.94 -5.53
N GLU A 318 -8.57 21.11 -6.21
CA GLU A 318 -7.64 21.59 -7.25
C GLU A 318 -8.24 21.39 -8.65
N ALA A 319 -7.83 22.21 -9.61
CA ALA A 319 -8.35 22.18 -10.99
C ALA A 319 -8.17 20.81 -11.68
N ASN A 320 -7.10 20.09 -11.33
CA ASN A 320 -6.77 18.77 -11.89
C ASN A 320 -7.30 17.60 -11.04
N GLY A 321 -8.15 17.86 -10.04
CA GLY A 321 -8.65 16.88 -9.08
C GLY A 321 -7.92 16.96 -7.74
N ALA A 322 -8.48 16.30 -6.73
CA ALA A 322 -7.92 16.28 -5.38
C ALA A 322 -6.49 15.73 -5.38
N SER A 323 -5.59 16.39 -4.66
CA SER A 323 -4.19 15.99 -4.52
C SER A 323 -3.87 15.61 -3.07
N PHE A 324 -3.08 14.55 -2.91
CA PHE A 324 -2.63 14.03 -1.63
C PHE A 324 -1.13 13.80 -1.70
N ARG A 325 -0.36 14.33 -0.74
CA ARG A 325 1.08 14.10 -0.63
C ARG A 325 1.40 13.54 0.74
N TYR A 326 1.91 12.32 0.76
CA TYR A 326 2.39 11.66 1.97
C TYR A 326 3.91 11.76 1.98
N GLU A 327 4.43 12.73 2.75
CA GLU A 327 5.80 13.19 2.69
C GLU A 327 6.63 12.67 3.85
N ASN A 328 7.92 12.38 3.55
CA ASN A 328 8.95 12.04 4.55
C ASN A 328 8.50 10.94 5.52
N PHE A 329 7.70 10.00 5.01
CA PHE A 329 7.26 8.91 5.86
C PHE A 329 8.39 7.91 6.14
N ASN A 330 8.33 7.34 7.32
CA ASN A 330 9.17 6.25 7.78
C ASN A 330 8.28 5.06 8.12
N GLY A 331 8.72 3.86 7.80
CA GLY A 331 7.90 2.70 8.05
C GLY A 331 8.64 1.39 7.94
N LYS A 332 7.84 0.33 8.04
CA LYS A 332 8.27 -1.06 7.86
C LYS A 332 7.27 -1.80 6.98
N ILE A 333 7.78 -2.72 6.18
CA ILE A 333 7.02 -3.71 5.43
C ILE A 333 7.63 -5.07 5.76
N GLY A 334 6.93 -5.89 6.55
CA GLY A 334 7.53 -7.08 7.16
C GLY A 334 8.65 -6.69 8.13
N ASN A 335 9.86 -7.15 7.82
CA ASN A 335 11.07 -6.80 8.56
C ASN A 335 11.97 -5.79 7.81
N SER A 336 11.56 -5.38 6.60
CA SER A 336 12.25 -4.36 5.82
C SER A 336 11.84 -2.96 6.27
N ASP A 337 12.77 -2.01 6.25
CA ASP A 337 12.46 -0.59 6.41
C ASP A 337 11.99 0.02 5.08
N ILE A 338 11.19 1.08 5.16
CA ILE A 338 10.76 1.85 3.99
C ILE A 338 10.65 3.33 4.35
N HIS A 339 11.17 4.18 3.47
CA HIS A 339 11.16 5.63 3.61
C HIS A 339 10.82 6.27 2.27
N GLY A 340 10.28 7.47 2.30
CA GLY A 340 10.07 8.20 1.05
C GLY A 340 8.92 9.18 1.09
N SER A 341 8.47 9.54 -0.11
CA SER A 341 7.32 10.40 -0.32
C SER A 341 6.52 9.91 -1.51
N LEU A 342 5.20 9.91 -1.36
CA LEU A 342 4.25 9.54 -2.40
C LEU A 342 3.25 10.67 -2.61
N GLY A 343 2.96 10.96 -3.86
CA GLY A 343 1.93 11.89 -4.29
C GLY A 343 0.84 11.15 -5.06
N TYR A 344 -0.41 11.46 -4.78
CA TYR A 344 -1.57 10.94 -5.50
C TYR A 344 -2.43 12.12 -5.97
N VAL A 345 -2.78 12.14 -7.25
CA VAL A 345 -3.66 13.15 -7.84
C VAL A 345 -4.85 12.44 -8.48
N ALA A 346 -6.06 12.83 -8.09
CA ALA A 346 -7.31 12.28 -8.62
C ALA A 346 -7.65 12.88 -10.01
N SER A 347 -6.68 12.81 -10.92
CA SER A 347 -6.78 13.35 -12.28
C SER A 347 -7.72 12.53 -13.17
N GLN A 348 -8.20 13.18 -14.25
CA GLN A 348 -8.94 12.52 -15.31
C GLN A 348 -8.01 12.26 -16.52
N PRO A 349 -8.14 11.18 -17.30
CA PRO A 349 -9.16 10.11 -17.16
C PRO A 349 -8.85 9.09 -16.06
N ARG A 350 -7.65 9.08 -15.50
CA ARG A 350 -7.25 8.19 -14.39
C ARG A 350 -6.43 8.94 -13.35
N PRO A 351 -6.59 8.61 -12.08
CA PRO A 351 -5.71 9.13 -11.04
C PRO A 351 -4.27 8.62 -11.22
N LYS A 352 -3.31 9.41 -10.75
CA LYS A 352 -1.89 9.09 -10.83
C LYS A 352 -1.23 9.07 -9.45
N LEU A 353 -0.52 7.97 -9.16
CA LEU A 353 0.40 7.84 -8.03
C LEU A 353 1.84 8.11 -8.51
N SER A 354 2.60 8.92 -7.80
CA SER A 354 4.01 9.20 -8.13
C SER A 354 4.85 9.34 -6.87
N GLY A 355 6.16 9.12 -6.98
CA GLY A 355 7.08 9.35 -5.87
C GLY A 355 8.34 8.53 -5.90
N ALA A 356 9.08 8.61 -4.79
CA ALA A 356 10.33 7.89 -4.62
C ALA A 356 10.38 7.21 -3.24
N LEU A 357 10.78 5.95 -3.25
CA LEU A 357 10.85 5.09 -2.08
C LEU A 357 12.28 4.55 -1.90
N VAL A 358 12.72 4.47 -0.67
CA VAL A 358 14.04 3.95 -0.30
C VAL A 358 13.90 2.96 0.84
N SER A 359 14.59 1.82 0.73
CA SER A 359 14.84 0.88 1.81
C SER A 359 16.35 0.79 2.06
N ASN A 360 16.78 0.99 3.30
CA ASN A 360 18.20 0.82 3.67
C ASN A 360 18.53 -0.65 3.91
N GLN A 361 17.52 -1.43 4.41
CA GLN A 361 17.64 -2.87 4.60
C GLN A 361 16.37 -3.55 4.09
N LEU A 362 16.45 -4.21 2.95
CA LEU A 362 15.37 -4.91 2.27
C LEU A 362 15.58 -6.42 2.40
N LEU A 363 14.61 -7.13 2.96
CA LEU A 363 14.61 -8.58 3.00
C LEU A 363 13.91 -9.15 1.76
N MET A 364 14.55 -10.06 1.05
CA MET A 364 13.94 -10.72 -0.15
C MET A 364 12.63 -11.43 0.18
N THR A 365 12.52 -11.98 1.40
CA THR A 365 11.27 -12.63 1.86
C THR A 365 10.09 -11.68 1.94
N ASP A 366 10.33 -10.39 2.10
CA ASP A 366 9.28 -9.36 2.17
C ASP A 366 8.81 -8.91 0.77
N LEU A 367 9.61 -9.22 -0.27
CA LEU A 367 9.23 -9.05 -1.67
C LEU A 367 8.42 -10.23 -2.23
N ALA A 368 8.40 -11.38 -1.53
CA ALA A 368 7.73 -12.58 -2.00
C ALA A 368 6.24 -12.40 -2.35
N PRO A 369 5.43 -11.64 -1.59
CA PRO A 369 4.04 -11.38 -1.95
C PRO A 369 3.84 -10.65 -3.28
N LEU A 370 4.83 -9.86 -3.74
CA LEU A 370 4.75 -9.13 -5.02
C LEU A 370 4.58 -10.06 -6.22
N ILE A 371 5.13 -11.27 -6.12
CA ILE A 371 5.12 -12.29 -7.18
C ILE A 371 4.35 -13.56 -6.77
N GLY A 372 3.65 -13.53 -5.63
CA GLY A 372 2.91 -14.69 -5.11
C GLY A 372 3.79 -15.83 -4.61
N ALA A 373 5.03 -15.54 -4.18
CA ALA A 373 6.02 -16.53 -3.73
C ALA A 373 6.07 -16.74 -2.21
N ASP A 374 5.14 -16.16 -1.45
CA ASP A 374 5.06 -16.33 -0.01
C ASP A 374 4.35 -17.66 0.35
N SER A 375 4.53 -18.09 1.60
CA SER A 375 3.92 -19.34 2.07
C SER A 375 2.40 -19.24 2.16
N ASN A 376 1.70 -20.38 2.00
CA ASN A 376 0.24 -20.46 2.12
C ASN A 376 -0.31 -19.85 3.44
N ALA A 377 0.44 -19.97 4.54
CA ALA A 377 0.06 -19.37 5.83
C ALA A 377 0.12 -17.84 5.79
N LYS A 378 1.15 -17.28 5.15
CA LYS A 378 1.30 -15.82 4.98
C LYS A 378 0.28 -15.27 3.98
N GLN A 379 0.02 -15.98 2.87
CA GLN A 379 -1.04 -15.63 1.91
C GLN A 379 -2.40 -15.53 2.62
N LYS A 380 -2.75 -16.54 3.40
CA LYS A 380 -4.00 -16.53 4.19
C LYS A 380 -4.06 -15.38 5.19
N ALA A 381 -2.95 -15.08 5.87
CA ALA A 381 -2.88 -13.99 6.85
C ALA A 381 -3.12 -12.61 6.24
N ARG A 382 -2.73 -12.37 4.98
CA ARG A 382 -2.99 -11.13 4.23
C ARG A 382 -4.31 -11.13 3.44
N GLY A 383 -5.12 -12.21 3.58
CA GLY A 383 -6.41 -12.33 2.91
C GLY A 383 -6.35 -12.87 1.48
N GLY A 384 -5.25 -13.54 1.09
CA GLY A 384 -5.13 -14.22 -0.19
C GLY A 384 -5.83 -15.58 -0.18
N ASP A 385 -6.43 -15.97 -1.30
CA ASP A 385 -7.20 -17.21 -1.45
C ASP A 385 -6.42 -18.30 -2.21
N SER A 386 -5.30 -17.96 -2.86
CA SER A 386 -4.51 -18.91 -3.63
C SER A 386 -3.74 -19.87 -2.72
N LYS A 387 -3.52 -21.09 -3.22
CA LYS A 387 -2.78 -22.11 -2.50
C LYS A 387 -1.65 -22.65 -3.38
N GLN A 388 -0.42 -22.35 -2.99
CA GLN A 388 0.77 -22.91 -3.65
C GLN A 388 0.81 -24.43 -3.45
N PRO A 389 0.82 -25.25 -4.54
CA PRO A 389 0.98 -26.70 -4.43
C PRO A 389 2.37 -27.06 -3.87
N ALA A 390 2.41 -28.03 -2.96
CA ALA A 390 3.67 -28.49 -2.36
C ALA A 390 4.65 -29.13 -3.36
N THR A 391 4.18 -29.53 -4.55
CA THR A 391 4.97 -30.14 -5.62
C THR A 391 5.52 -29.12 -6.62
N LYS A 392 5.16 -27.83 -6.49
CA LYS A 392 5.55 -26.75 -7.41
C LYS A 392 6.41 -25.70 -6.74
N VAL A 393 7.40 -25.19 -7.49
CA VAL A 393 8.31 -24.11 -7.06
C VAL A 393 7.88 -22.76 -7.61
N LEU A 394 7.36 -22.74 -8.85
CA LEU A 394 6.95 -21.49 -9.49
C LEU A 394 5.65 -20.96 -8.87
N PRO A 395 5.60 -19.67 -8.51
CA PRO A 395 4.42 -19.07 -7.89
C PRO A 395 3.17 -19.16 -8.78
N VAL A 396 2.07 -19.69 -8.21
CA VAL A 396 0.79 -19.88 -8.91
C VAL A 396 -0.23 -18.79 -8.60
N GLU A 397 0.02 -17.92 -7.60
CA GLU A 397 -0.89 -16.83 -7.25
C GLU A 397 -1.04 -15.86 -8.42
N GLU A 398 -2.28 -15.51 -8.73
CA GLU A 398 -2.59 -14.63 -9.86
C GLU A 398 -2.40 -13.16 -9.49
N PHE A 399 -1.87 -12.39 -10.43
CA PHE A 399 -1.80 -10.93 -10.35
C PHE A 399 -3.21 -10.33 -10.47
N ARG A 400 -3.52 -9.36 -9.65
CA ARG A 400 -4.81 -8.63 -9.65
C ARG A 400 -4.86 -7.58 -10.74
N THR A 401 -4.77 -8.01 -11.99
CA THR A 401 -4.65 -7.12 -13.16
C THR A 401 -5.88 -6.25 -13.41
N GLU A 402 -7.05 -6.64 -12.87
CA GLU A 402 -8.28 -5.86 -12.92
C GLU A 402 -8.13 -4.47 -12.26
N ARG A 403 -7.21 -4.34 -11.28
CA ARG A 403 -6.94 -3.08 -10.58
C ARG A 403 -5.94 -2.19 -11.32
N TRP A 404 -5.18 -2.72 -12.27
CA TRP A 404 -4.12 -1.99 -12.95
C TRP A 404 -4.64 -0.92 -13.91
N ARG A 405 -5.91 -1.01 -14.31
CA ARG A 405 -6.56 -0.03 -15.20
C ARG A 405 -7.24 1.12 -14.46
N VAL A 406 -7.32 1.03 -13.12
CA VAL A 406 -8.03 2.03 -12.30
C VAL A 406 -7.21 3.29 -12.11
N MET A 407 -5.89 3.17 -12.11
CA MET A 407 -4.97 4.30 -11.91
C MET A 407 -3.66 4.09 -12.67
N ASP A 408 -2.94 5.17 -12.87
CA ASP A 408 -1.56 5.17 -13.34
C ASP A 408 -0.58 5.32 -12.18
N ALA A 409 0.66 4.82 -12.33
CA ALA A 409 1.72 4.99 -11.34
C ALA A 409 3.08 5.28 -11.99
N ASP A 410 3.92 5.99 -11.24
CA ASP A 410 5.26 6.42 -11.67
C ASP A 410 6.13 6.55 -10.41
N VAL A 411 6.76 5.43 -10.00
CA VAL A 411 7.41 5.32 -8.70
C VAL A 411 8.82 4.77 -8.85
N GLU A 412 9.79 5.49 -8.29
CA GLU A 412 11.16 5.00 -8.17
C GLU A 412 11.34 4.25 -6.85
N PHE A 413 12.01 3.12 -6.87
CA PHE A 413 12.35 2.36 -5.68
C PHE A 413 13.85 2.05 -5.63
N THR A 414 14.48 2.33 -4.49
CA THR A 414 15.89 2.03 -4.22
C THR A 414 16.01 1.18 -2.97
N GLY A 415 16.63 -0.01 -3.10
CA GLY A 415 17.01 -0.87 -1.98
C GLY A 415 18.53 -0.92 -1.84
N LYS A 416 19.10 -0.30 -0.80
CA LYS A 416 20.55 -0.17 -0.65
C LYS A 416 21.23 -1.49 -0.28
N ARG A 417 20.66 -2.22 0.66
CA ARG A 417 21.16 -3.53 1.10
C ARG A 417 20.02 -4.53 1.06
N ILE A 418 20.19 -5.59 0.30
CA ILE A 418 19.20 -6.66 0.20
C ILE A 418 19.72 -7.87 0.95
N VAL A 419 18.90 -8.45 1.82
CA VAL A 419 19.22 -9.65 2.59
C VAL A 419 18.33 -10.79 2.10
N HIS A 420 18.91 -11.80 1.48
CA HIS A 420 18.21 -13.04 1.13
C HIS A 420 18.56 -14.15 2.10
N SER A 421 19.88 -14.46 2.22
CA SER A 421 20.50 -15.30 3.24
C SER A 421 21.83 -14.66 3.63
N ALA A 422 22.44 -15.14 4.71
CA ALA A 422 23.77 -14.64 5.10
C ALA A 422 24.84 -14.87 4.02
N ASP A 423 24.61 -15.84 3.13
CA ASP A 423 25.61 -16.37 2.20
C ASP A 423 25.51 -15.78 0.78
N LEU A 424 24.35 -15.23 0.36
CA LEU A 424 24.19 -14.63 -0.97
C LEU A 424 23.75 -13.17 -0.86
N PRO A 425 24.72 -12.22 -0.78
CA PRO A 425 24.39 -10.82 -0.67
C PRO A 425 23.89 -10.27 -2.01
N PHE A 426 22.74 -9.59 -1.95
CA PHE A 426 22.23 -8.72 -3.00
C PHE A 426 22.51 -7.27 -2.61
N THR A 427 22.82 -6.42 -3.57
CA THR A 427 23.10 -5.01 -3.35
C THR A 427 22.44 -4.13 -4.39
N ASP A 428 22.27 -2.83 -4.07
CA ASP A 428 21.99 -1.78 -5.03
C ASP A 428 20.76 -2.02 -5.92
N LEU A 429 19.65 -2.49 -5.32
CA LEU A 429 18.39 -2.58 -6.06
C LEU A 429 17.92 -1.17 -6.45
N TYR A 430 17.69 -0.98 -7.72
CA TYR A 430 16.98 0.17 -8.26
C TYR A 430 15.97 -0.28 -9.29
N THR A 431 14.76 0.24 -9.20
CA THR A 431 13.75 0.05 -10.24
C THR A 431 12.88 1.28 -10.40
N HIS A 432 12.53 1.56 -11.64
CA HIS A 432 11.49 2.51 -12.00
C HIS A 432 10.24 1.73 -12.39
N VAL A 433 9.22 1.88 -11.56
CA VAL A 433 7.91 1.20 -11.68
C VAL A 433 6.95 2.14 -12.36
N VAL A 434 6.52 1.83 -13.57
CA VAL A 434 5.52 2.60 -14.31
C VAL A 434 4.31 1.71 -14.58
N LEU A 435 3.16 2.16 -14.13
CA LEU A 435 1.86 1.58 -14.49
C LEU A 435 1.13 2.60 -15.35
N ASN A 436 0.84 2.25 -16.59
CA ASN A 436 0.15 3.13 -17.53
C ASN A 436 -0.96 2.36 -18.25
N ASP A 437 -2.21 2.75 -18.01
CA ASP A 437 -3.39 2.13 -18.63
C ASP A 437 -3.38 0.60 -18.58
N GLY A 438 -3.03 0.03 -17.42
CA GLY A 438 -3.02 -1.43 -17.22
C GLY A 438 -1.77 -2.15 -17.72
N GLU A 439 -0.77 -1.45 -18.21
CA GLU A 439 0.55 -1.99 -18.52
C GLU A 439 1.54 -1.62 -17.42
N LEU A 440 2.08 -2.63 -16.74
CA LEU A 440 3.12 -2.47 -15.71
C LEU A 440 4.49 -2.67 -16.35
N SER A 441 5.39 -1.71 -16.18
CA SER A 441 6.79 -1.84 -16.56
C SER A 441 7.72 -1.62 -15.37
N LEU A 442 8.79 -2.41 -15.31
CA LEU A 442 9.93 -2.28 -14.41
C LEU A 442 11.17 -2.03 -15.29
N GLU A 443 11.42 -0.77 -15.62
CA GLU A 443 12.44 -0.38 -16.58
C GLU A 443 13.18 0.89 -16.14
N PRO A 444 14.43 0.76 -15.70
CA PRO A 444 15.20 -0.46 -15.48
C PRO A 444 14.84 -1.14 -14.16
N LEU A 445 15.11 -2.46 -14.07
CA LEU A 445 15.25 -3.19 -12.82
C LEU A 445 16.72 -3.63 -12.71
N ARG A 446 17.46 -3.11 -11.76
CA ARG A 446 18.89 -3.34 -11.57
C ARG A 446 19.20 -3.77 -10.16
N PHE A 447 20.09 -4.73 -10.01
CA PHE A 447 20.65 -5.07 -8.70
C PHE A 447 21.98 -5.80 -8.83
N GLY A 448 22.80 -5.68 -7.79
CA GLY A 448 24.00 -6.47 -7.64
C GLY A 448 23.70 -7.84 -7.03
N VAL A 449 24.29 -8.89 -7.56
CA VAL A 449 24.24 -10.24 -6.99
C VAL A 449 25.54 -10.98 -7.26
N ALA A 450 26.01 -11.74 -6.29
CA ALA A 450 27.23 -12.55 -6.43
C ALA A 450 28.44 -11.74 -6.96
N GLY A 451 28.59 -10.48 -6.57
CA GLY A 451 29.66 -9.60 -7.03
C GLY A 451 29.58 -9.10 -8.46
N GLY A 452 28.52 -9.47 -9.19
CA GLY A 452 28.21 -8.99 -10.54
C GLY A 452 26.98 -8.08 -10.56
N LYS A 453 26.43 -7.83 -11.75
CA LYS A 453 25.25 -6.96 -11.97
C LYS A 453 24.22 -7.65 -12.81
N LEU A 454 22.94 -7.50 -12.43
CA LEU A 454 21.78 -7.82 -13.25
C LEU A 454 21.08 -6.54 -13.68
N ASP A 455 20.87 -6.40 -14.98
CA ASP A 455 19.97 -5.42 -15.58
C ASP A 455 18.80 -6.16 -16.20
N ALA A 456 17.58 -5.72 -15.87
CA ALA A 456 16.36 -6.31 -16.38
C ALA A 456 15.38 -5.25 -16.87
N GLN A 457 14.58 -5.60 -17.87
CA GLN A 457 13.43 -4.85 -18.35
C GLN A 457 12.24 -5.81 -18.37
N ILE A 458 11.24 -5.52 -17.56
CA ILE A 458 10.05 -6.38 -17.44
C ILE A 458 8.84 -5.55 -17.81
N ARG A 459 8.01 -6.06 -18.72
CA ARG A 459 6.72 -5.48 -19.12
C ARG A 459 5.62 -6.53 -18.97
N LEU A 460 4.54 -6.15 -18.30
CA LEU A 460 3.37 -6.98 -18.07
C LEU A 460 2.13 -6.22 -18.55
N ASN A 461 1.48 -6.71 -19.60
CA ASN A 461 0.29 -6.09 -20.18
C ASN A 461 -0.98 -6.75 -19.61
N GLY A 462 -1.56 -6.13 -18.59
CA GLY A 462 -2.81 -6.57 -17.94
C GLY A 462 -4.08 -6.18 -18.69
N ARG A 463 -3.98 -5.57 -19.88
CA ARG A 463 -5.15 -5.24 -20.72
C ARG A 463 -5.71 -6.45 -21.46
N THR A 464 -4.89 -7.49 -21.61
CA THR A 464 -5.27 -8.76 -22.27
C THR A 464 -5.57 -9.83 -21.23
N ALA A 465 -6.46 -10.75 -21.57
CA ALA A 465 -6.77 -11.92 -20.77
C ALA A 465 -6.53 -13.18 -21.63
N PRO A 466 -5.54 -14.02 -21.29
CA PRO A 466 -4.56 -13.86 -20.20
C PRO A 466 -3.56 -12.73 -20.45
N MET A 467 -2.97 -12.20 -19.36
CA MET A 467 -1.94 -11.17 -19.38
C MET A 467 -0.73 -11.59 -20.24
N GLU A 468 -0.15 -10.66 -20.97
CA GLU A 468 1.09 -10.86 -21.71
C GLU A 468 2.28 -10.30 -20.94
N GLY A 469 3.35 -11.07 -20.84
CA GLY A 469 4.59 -10.66 -20.18
C GLY A 469 5.80 -10.77 -21.11
N ARG A 470 6.74 -9.84 -20.98
CA ARG A 470 8.06 -9.92 -21.60
C ARG A 470 9.12 -9.51 -20.57
N ALA A 471 10.21 -10.27 -20.56
CA ALA A 471 11.38 -9.98 -19.75
C ALA A 471 12.65 -10.06 -20.58
N LYS A 472 13.46 -9.00 -20.53
CA LYS A 472 14.85 -8.99 -21.03
C LYS A 472 15.77 -8.90 -19.83
N LEU A 473 16.75 -9.79 -19.74
CA LEU A 473 17.66 -9.91 -18.62
C LEU A 473 19.08 -9.91 -19.15
N THR A 474 19.96 -9.17 -18.51
CA THR A 474 21.38 -9.07 -18.81
C THR A 474 22.16 -9.23 -17.53
N ALA A 475 22.82 -10.39 -17.35
CA ALA A 475 23.69 -10.71 -16.22
C ALA A 475 25.15 -10.54 -16.61
N ARG A 476 25.97 -9.87 -15.78
CA ARG A 476 27.38 -9.63 -16.05
C ARG A 476 28.22 -9.85 -14.80
N ASN A 477 29.34 -10.57 -14.98
CA ASN A 477 30.40 -10.78 -14.00
C ASN A 477 29.94 -11.45 -12.70
N PHE A 478 28.98 -12.37 -12.75
CA PHE A 478 28.56 -13.13 -11.57
C PHE A 478 29.68 -14.09 -11.17
N LYS A 479 30.23 -13.91 -9.98
CA LYS A 479 31.34 -14.74 -9.47
C LYS A 479 30.82 -16.10 -9.03
N LEU A 480 31.30 -17.18 -9.67
CA LEU A 480 30.87 -18.56 -9.42
C LEU A 480 30.89 -18.92 -7.92
N LYS A 481 31.98 -18.57 -7.22
CA LYS A 481 32.12 -18.80 -5.78
C LYS A 481 30.99 -18.17 -4.94
N GLN A 482 30.51 -17.01 -5.35
CA GLN A 482 29.47 -16.28 -4.63
C GLN A 482 28.07 -16.69 -5.03
N LEU A 483 27.89 -17.32 -6.20
CA LEU A 483 26.60 -17.90 -6.62
C LEU A 483 26.19 -19.12 -5.78
N PHE A 484 27.19 -19.90 -5.32
CA PHE A 484 26.98 -21.17 -4.62
C PHE A 484 27.76 -21.22 -3.29
N PRO A 485 27.50 -20.29 -2.36
CA PRO A 485 28.35 -20.12 -1.16
C PRO A 485 28.28 -21.28 -0.17
N THR A 486 27.17 -22.00 -0.15
CA THR A 486 26.94 -23.15 0.74
C THR A 486 27.36 -24.49 0.13
N PHE A 487 27.61 -24.53 -1.18
CA PHE A 487 28.04 -25.75 -1.88
C PHE A 487 29.55 -25.90 -1.81
N GLU A 488 30.04 -26.76 -0.90
CA GLU A 488 31.45 -26.90 -0.57
C GLU A 488 32.38 -27.12 -1.79
N PRO A 489 31.99 -27.94 -2.82
CA PRO A 489 32.82 -28.10 -4.01
C PRO A 489 33.04 -26.82 -4.84
N MET A 490 32.22 -25.78 -4.65
CA MET A 490 32.35 -24.49 -5.35
C MET A 490 33.14 -23.46 -4.56
N ARG A 491 33.58 -23.74 -3.32
CA ARG A 491 34.33 -22.77 -2.48
C ARG A 491 35.66 -22.38 -3.06
N THR A 492 36.33 -23.28 -3.76
CA THR A 492 37.63 -23.04 -4.45
C THR A 492 37.43 -22.62 -5.90
N SER A 493 36.18 -22.62 -6.41
CA SER A 493 35.90 -22.25 -7.80
C SER A 493 36.00 -20.75 -8.00
N PHE A 494 36.58 -20.31 -9.10
CA PHE A 494 36.59 -18.92 -9.55
C PHE A 494 36.19 -18.84 -11.03
N GLY A 495 35.81 -17.66 -11.48
CA GLY A 495 35.29 -17.41 -12.82
C GLY A 495 34.08 -16.52 -12.79
N GLU A 496 33.73 -15.97 -13.93
CA GLU A 496 32.65 -15.02 -14.09
C GLU A 496 31.61 -15.56 -15.08
N LEU A 497 30.35 -15.72 -14.60
CA LEU A 497 29.21 -16.06 -15.42
C LEU A 497 28.56 -14.79 -16.00
N ASN A 498 28.41 -14.77 -17.31
CA ASN A 498 27.65 -13.78 -18.06
C ASN A 498 26.47 -14.46 -18.73
N GLY A 499 25.34 -13.74 -18.87
CA GLY A 499 24.14 -14.30 -19.49
C GLY A 499 23.20 -13.25 -20.03
N ASP A 500 22.42 -13.62 -21.04
CA ASP A 500 21.34 -12.84 -21.63
C ASP A 500 20.10 -13.71 -21.81
N ALA A 501 18.94 -13.17 -21.47
CA ALA A 501 17.66 -13.80 -21.75
C ALA A 501 16.68 -12.79 -22.36
N ASP A 502 15.90 -13.23 -23.35
CA ASP A 502 14.74 -12.48 -23.87
C ASP A 502 13.59 -13.49 -23.98
N ILE A 503 12.64 -13.36 -23.07
CA ILE A 503 11.52 -14.28 -22.93
C ILE A 503 10.20 -13.54 -22.92
N SER A 504 9.17 -14.12 -23.52
CA SER A 504 7.81 -13.62 -23.50
C SER A 504 6.84 -14.77 -23.25
N GLY A 505 5.75 -14.51 -22.55
CA GLY A 505 4.75 -15.54 -22.23
C GLY A 505 3.38 -14.92 -21.95
N ARG A 506 2.39 -15.79 -21.73
CA ARG A 506 1.01 -15.41 -21.43
C ARG A 506 0.52 -16.13 -20.18
N GLY A 507 -0.10 -15.40 -19.27
CA GLY A 507 -0.65 -16.00 -18.05
C GLY A 507 -0.79 -14.97 -16.93
N ASN A 508 -1.62 -15.26 -15.96
CA ASN A 508 -1.89 -14.34 -14.87
C ASN A 508 -1.03 -14.56 -13.62
N SER A 509 -0.10 -15.51 -13.65
CA SER A 509 0.85 -15.81 -12.58
C SER A 509 2.25 -16.03 -13.12
N VAL A 510 3.27 -16.03 -12.27
CA VAL A 510 4.66 -16.34 -12.67
C VAL A 510 4.74 -17.75 -13.28
N ALA A 511 4.09 -18.76 -12.66
CA ALA A 511 4.05 -20.11 -13.19
C ALA A 511 3.41 -20.17 -14.59
N ALA A 512 2.29 -19.47 -14.80
CA ALA A 512 1.60 -19.45 -16.09
C ALA A 512 2.41 -18.72 -17.17
N LEU A 513 3.02 -17.57 -16.85
CA LEU A 513 3.89 -16.83 -17.77
C LEU A 513 5.08 -17.65 -18.23
N LEU A 514 5.79 -18.32 -17.30
CA LEU A 514 6.93 -19.16 -17.62
C LEU A 514 6.50 -20.45 -18.33
N GLY A 515 5.36 -21.04 -17.91
CA GLY A 515 4.82 -22.25 -18.53
C GLY A 515 4.37 -22.11 -19.98
N THR A 516 4.13 -20.89 -20.45
CA THR A 516 3.78 -20.57 -21.83
C THR A 516 4.89 -19.81 -22.57
N SER A 517 6.03 -19.62 -21.92
CA SER A 517 7.10 -18.73 -22.42
C SER A 517 7.73 -19.20 -23.72
N ASN A 518 8.17 -18.20 -24.52
CA ASN A 518 8.95 -18.38 -25.74
C ASN A 518 10.14 -17.42 -25.70
N GLY A 519 11.29 -17.83 -26.26
CA GLY A 519 12.46 -16.99 -26.31
C GLY A 519 13.77 -17.76 -26.23
N ASP A 520 14.80 -17.07 -25.72
CA ASP A 520 16.17 -17.56 -25.68
C ASP A 520 16.82 -17.26 -24.32
N LEU A 521 17.66 -18.18 -23.86
CA LEU A 521 18.56 -17.98 -22.72
C LEU A 521 19.99 -18.38 -23.13
N LYS A 522 20.93 -17.46 -22.99
CA LYS A 522 22.34 -17.68 -23.31
C LYS A 522 23.21 -17.42 -22.09
N MET A 523 24.16 -18.27 -21.83
CA MET A 523 25.11 -18.14 -20.73
C MET A 523 26.53 -18.42 -21.20
N LEU A 524 27.51 -17.74 -20.60
CA LEU A 524 28.92 -17.86 -20.93
C LEU A 524 29.76 -17.71 -19.66
N ILE A 525 30.71 -18.60 -19.47
CA ILE A 525 31.83 -18.47 -18.51
C ILE A 525 33.10 -18.44 -19.31
N ASN A 526 33.81 -17.29 -19.23
CA ASN A 526 35.13 -17.13 -19.82
C ASN A 526 36.15 -17.28 -18.70
N ASP A 527 37.14 -18.13 -18.88
CA ASP A 527 38.20 -18.37 -17.91
C ASP A 527 37.74 -18.56 -16.45
N GLY A 528 38.31 -19.51 -15.81
CA GLY A 528 37.97 -19.80 -14.42
C GLY A 528 38.63 -21.07 -13.95
N ALA A 529 38.28 -21.51 -12.76
CA ALA A 529 38.59 -22.83 -12.26
C ALA A 529 37.47 -23.36 -11.39
N ILE A 530 37.29 -24.66 -11.39
CA ILE A 530 36.42 -25.38 -10.49
C ILE A 530 37.19 -26.44 -9.72
N SER A 531 36.64 -26.87 -8.57
CA SER A 531 37.27 -27.91 -7.80
C SER A 531 37.29 -29.24 -8.58
N ARG A 532 38.36 -30.00 -8.44
CA ARG A 532 38.44 -31.32 -9.00
C ARG A 532 37.33 -32.22 -8.46
N GLY A 533 36.98 -32.11 -7.18
CA GLY A 533 35.90 -32.86 -6.58
C GLY A 533 34.57 -32.66 -7.28
N LEU A 534 34.27 -31.43 -7.77
CA LEU A 534 33.08 -31.19 -8.57
C LEU A 534 33.11 -31.91 -9.92
N MET A 535 34.28 -31.92 -10.58
CA MET A 535 34.49 -32.63 -11.85
C MET A 535 34.36 -34.16 -11.69
N GLU A 536 34.83 -34.69 -10.58
CA GLU A 536 34.71 -36.14 -10.28
C GLU A 536 33.24 -36.53 -9.91
N ILE A 537 32.51 -35.66 -9.20
CA ILE A 537 31.07 -35.83 -8.96
C ILE A 537 30.30 -35.82 -10.29
N ALA A 538 30.72 -34.95 -11.25
CA ALA A 538 30.14 -34.93 -12.59
C ALA A 538 30.46 -36.17 -13.44
N GLY A 539 31.00 -37.25 -12.86
CA GLY A 539 31.13 -38.56 -13.46
C GLY A 539 32.46 -38.87 -14.14
N LEU A 540 33.49 -38.05 -13.88
CA LEU A 540 34.77 -38.26 -14.54
C LEU A 540 35.62 -39.32 -13.89
N ASN A 541 35.56 -39.54 -12.59
CA ASN A 541 36.23 -40.67 -11.92
C ASN A 541 35.91 -40.80 -10.43
N VAL A 542 35.10 -41.80 -10.03
CA VAL A 542 34.74 -42.03 -8.61
C VAL A 542 35.98 -42.42 -7.77
N GLY A 543 36.98 -43.08 -8.37
CA GLY A 543 38.23 -43.45 -7.68
C GLY A 543 39.05 -42.21 -7.28
N ASN A 544 39.15 -41.21 -8.13
CA ASN A 544 39.88 -39.99 -7.86
C ASN A 544 39.17 -39.05 -6.86
N TYR A 545 37.86 -39.13 -6.77
CA TYR A 545 37.09 -38.39 -5.75
C TYR A 545 37.54 -38.79 -4.33
N VAL A 546 37.68 -40.08 -4.09
CA VAL A 546 38.15 -40.60 -2.79
C VAL A 546 39.62 -40.18 -2.54
N VAL A 547 40.48 -40.24 -3.58
CA VAL A 547 41.87 -39.83 -3.50
C VAL A 547 41.97 -38.31 -3.31
N GLY A 548 41.20 -37.49 -4.01
CA GLY A 548 41.16 -36.04 -3.83
C GLY A 548 40.74 -35.61 -2.43
N ARG A 549 39.86 -36.36 -1.82
CA ARG A 549 39.41 -36.09 -0.43
C ARG A 549 40.48 -36.45 0.60
N LEU A 550 41.40 -37.36 0.26
CA LEU A 550 42.52 -37.75 1.12
C LEU A 550 43.75 -36.90 0.96
N PHE A 551 43.99 -36.32 -0.26
CA PHE A 551 45.24 -35.63 -0.63
C PHE A 551 45.06 -34.17 -1.03
N GLY A 552 43.91 -33.59 -0.79
CA GLY A 552 43.55 -32.22 -1.12
C GLY A 552 42.94 -32.07 -2.51
N ASP A 553 41.98 -31.11 -2.62
CA ASP A 553 41.26 -30.79 -3.84
C ASP A 553 42.10 -29.81 -4.67
N LYS A 554 42.48 -30.23 -5.88
CA LYS A 554 43.21 -29.35 -6.84
C LYS A 554 42.16 -28.67 -7.74
N GLU A 555 42.39 -27.45 -8.07
CA GLU A 555 41.58 -26.71 -9.03
C GLU A 555 41.82 -27.21 -10.44
N VAL A 556 40.74 -27.27 -11.22
CA VAL A 556 40.71 -27.64 -12.65
C VAL A 556 40.36 -26.38 -13.45
N LYS A 557 41.23 -25.97 -14.35
CA LYS A 557 41.00 -24.77 -15.16
C LYS A 557 39.80 -24.98 -16.10
N ILE A 558 38.92 -24.00 -16.13
CA ILE A 558 37.83 -23.87 -17.12
C ILE A 558 38.43 -23.11 -18.32
N ASN A 559 38.44 -23.75 -19.50
CA ASN A 559 38.78 -23.04 -20.72
C ASN A 559 37.63 -22.15 -21.17
N CYS A 560 36.40 -22.69 -21.16
CA CYS A 560 35.16 -21.95 -21.25
C CYS A 560 33.94 -22.84 -20.93
N ALA A 561 32.80 -22.20 -20.61
CA ALA A 561 31.52 -22.87 -20.65
C ALA A 561 30.50 -22.00 -21.39
N ALA A 562 29.73 -22.60 -22.28
CA ALA A 562 28.73 -21.90 -23.07
C ALA A 562 27.43 -22.71 -23.08
N ALA A 563 26.30 -22.02 -22.84
CA ALA A 563 24.98 -22.63 -22.94
C ALA A 563 24.06 -21.73 -23.76
N ASP A 564 23.27 -22.36 -24.64
CA ASP A 564 22.21 -21.74 -25.43
C ASP A 564 20.96 -22.62 -25.35
N PHE A 565 19.89 -22.07 -24.81
CA PHE A 565 18.59 -22.71 -24.69
C PHE A 565 17.56 -21.97 -25.53
N GLY A 566 16.87 -22.69 -26.38
CA GLY A 566 15.67 -22.23 -27.03
C GLY A 566 14.45 -22.58 -26.18
N ILE A 567 13.59 -21.60 -25.93
CA ILE A 567 12.37 -21.80 -25.14
C ILE A 567 11.18 -21.72 -26.09
N LYS A 568 10.32 -22.76 -26.07
CA LYS A 568 9.10 -22.77 -26.86
C LYS A 568 7.96 -23.38 -26.04
N THR A 569 6.92 -22.56 -25.82
CA THR A 569 5.73 -22.94 -25.04
C THR A 569 6.12 -23.53 -23.67
N GLY A 570 7.01 -22.82 -22.95
CA GLY A 570 7.50 -23.22 -21.64
C GLY A 570 8.51 -24.36 -21.61
N LEU A 571 8.82 -24.97 -22.75
CA LEU A 571 9.83 -26.01 -22.86
C LEU A 571 11.16 -25.40 -23.30
N ALA A 572 12.10 -25.30 -22.38
CA ALA A 572 13.48 -24.93 -22.66
C ALA A 572 14.24 -26.19 -23.17
N THR A 573 14.79 -26.12 -24.37
CA THR A 573 15.58 -27.20 -25.01
C THR A 573 16.99 -26.72 -25.22
N THR A 574 17.95 -27.55 -24.89
CA THR A 574 19.38 -27.30 -25.11
C THR A 574 19.66 -27.28 -26.61
N ARG A 575 20.14 -26.14 -27.14
CA ARG A 575 20.71 -26.05 -28.49
C ARG A 575 22.22 -26.32 -28.46
N LEU A 576 22.85 -25.83 -27.40
CA LEU A 576 24.23 -26.03 -27.03
C LEU A 576 24.34 -25.95 -25.51
N PHE A 577 25.07 -26.91 -24.90
CA PHE A 577 25.61 -26.72 -23.58
C PHE A 577 26.93 -27.49 -23.48
N VAL A 578 28.02 -26.77 -23.54
CA VAL A 578 29.38 -27.28 -23.43
C VAL A 578 30.08 -26.68 -22.26
N PHE A 579 30.79 -27.52 -21.50
CA PHE A 579 31.66 -27.11 -20.40
C PHE A 579 33.03 -27.68 -20.65
N ASP A 580 33.96 -26.85 -21.18
CA ASP A 580 35.30 -27.21 -21.55
C ASP A 580 36.29 -26.87 -20.46
N THR A 581 37.02 -27.88 -19.99
CA THR A 581 38.09 -27.71 -18.97
C THR A 581 39.41 -28.27 -19.50
N GLU A 582 40.49 -28.05 -18.76
CA GLU A 582 41.79 -28.66 -19.07
C GLU A 582 41.77 -30.19 -19.10
N ASN A 583 40.85 -30.80 -18.32
CA ASN A 583 40.79 -32.25 -18.09
C ASN A 583 39.68 -32.97 -18.85
N ALA A 584 38.62 -32.25 -19.25
CA ALA A 584 37.45 -32.87 -19.90
C ALA A 584 36.59 -31.82 -20.63
N ILE A 585 35.81 -32.33 -21.59
CA ILE A 585 34.67 -31.60 -22.19
C ILE A 585 33.41 -32.31 -21.72
N ILE A 586 32.44 -31.54 -21.24
CA ILE A 586 31.15 -32.02 -20.79
C ILE A 586 30.07 -31.45 -21.70
N TYR A 587 29.31 -32.29 -22.34
CA TYR A 587 28.12 -31.92 -23.11
C TYR A 587 26.89 -32.22 -22.28
N ILE A 588 25.94 -31.29 -22.25
CA ILE A 588 24.66 -31.45 -21.56
C ILE A 588 23.55 -31.23 -22.57
N ASP A 589 22.73 -32.26 -22.74
CA ASP A 589 21.59 -32.24 -23.64
C ASP A 589 20.31 -32.51 -22.84
N GLY A 590 19.19 -31.94 -23.30
CA GLY A 590 17.89 -32.24 -22.71
C GLY A 590 16.96 -31.08 -22.64
N THR A 591 16.03 -31.15 -21.70
CA THR A 591 14.93 -30.20 -21.58
C THR A 591 14.64 -29.82 -20.13
N ALA A 592 14.13 -28.59 -19.95
CA ALA A 592 13.50 -28.11 -18.72
C ALA A 592 12.11 -27.59 -19.06
N ASN A 593 11.07 -28.25 -18.56
CA ASN A 593 9.68 -27.88 -18.81
C ASN A 593 9.15 -27.02 -17.67
N MET A 594 8.94 -25.70 -17.93
CA MET A 594 8.43 -24.73 -16.94
C MET A 594 6.94 -24.93 -16.63
N ALA A 595 6.15 -25.48 -17.56
CA ALA A 595 4.73 -25.74 -17.35
C ALA A 595 4.48 -26.87 -16.37
N THR A 596 5.25 -27.97 -16.52
CA THR A 596 5.15 -29.17 -15.67
C THR A 596 6.16 -29.17 -14.52
N GLU A 597 7.14 -28.23 -14.55
CA GLU A 597 8.26 -28.13 -13.62
C GLU A 597 9.09 -29.43 -13.55
N GLN A 598 9.43 -29.97 -14.72
CA GLN A 598 10.19 -31.20 -14.88
C GLN A 598 11.51 -30.93 -15.60
N LEU A 599 12.57 -31.59 -15.15
CA LEU A 599 13.87 -31.68 -15.79
C LEU A 599 14.04 -33.03 -16.46
N ASP A 600 14.70 -33.07 -17.61
CA ASP A 600 15.21 -34.26 -18.28
C ASP A 600 16.53 -33.92 -18.98
N LEU A 601 17.63 -34.01 -18.26
CA LEU A 601 18.96 -33.65 -18.72
C LEU A 601 19.85 -34.89 -18.75
N THR A 602 20.67 -35.00 -19.79
CA THR A 602 21.73 -35.99 -19.94
C THR A 602 23.06 -35.29 -19.97
N ILE A 603 24.00 -35.70 -19.15
CA ILE A 603 25.34 -35.17 -19.02
C ILE A 603 26.32 -36.18 -19.57
N ASN A 604 27.05 -35.82 -20.63
CA ASN A 604 28.01 -36.65 -21.34
C ASN A 604 29.43 -36.10 -21.14
N PRO A 605 30.21 -36.62 -20.17
CA PRO A 605 31.59 -36.20 -19.97
C PRO A 605 32.55 -36.94 -20.93
N GLU A 606 33.44 -36.19 -21.57
CA GLU A 606 34.56 -36.67 -22.40
C GLU A 606 35.88 -36.26 -21.82
N SER A 607 36.75 -37.17 -21.42
CA SER A 607 38.06 -36.86 -20.82
C SER A 607 39.06 -36.45 -21.89
N LYS A 608 39.85 -35.43 -21.61
CA LYS A 608 41.06 -35.06 -22.33
C LYS A 608 42.24 -35.84 -21.70
N GLY A 609 42.85 -36.75 -22.41
CA GLY A 609 44.00 -37.54 -21.93
C GLY A 609 43.65 -38.95 -21.46
N PHE A 610 44.72 -39.76 -21.39
CA PHE A 610 44.63 -41.19 -21.01
C PHE A 610 44.41 -41.32 -19.49
N ARG A 611 43.39 -42.07 -19.08
CA ARG A 611 43.10 -42.36 -17.67
C ARG A 611 42.87 -43.85 -17.44
N LEU A 612 43.61 -44.39 -16.49
CA LEU A 612 43.37 -45.70 -15.90
C LEU A 612 42.14 -45.60 -15.00
N PHE A 613 41.14 -46.49 -15.11
CA PHE A 613 39.94 -46.52 -14.30
C PHE A 613 38.88 -45.42 -14.59
N SER A 614 38.51 -45.17 -15.83
CA SER A 614 37.38 -44.29 -16.12
C SER A 614 36.11 -45.11 -16.37
N LEU A 615 35.17 -45.11 -15.43
CA LEU A 615 33.82 -45.60 -15.59
C LEU A 615 32.95 -44.51 -16.26
N ARG A 616 33.06 -44.38 -17.59
CA ARG A 616 32.30 -43.43 -18.37
C ARG A 616 30.88 -43.93 -18.53
N SER A 617 29.96 -43.37 -17.80
CA SER A 617 28.55 -43.56 -18.09
C SER A 617 27.90 -42.16 -18.12
N PRO A 618 26.99 -41.89 -19.07
CA PRO A 618 26.22 -40.65 -19.03
C PRO A 618 25.48 -40.53 -17.71
N LEU A 619 25.53 -39.34 -17.12
CA LEU A 619 24.72 -39.01 -15.96
C LEU A 619 23.37 -38.46 -16.43
N TYR A 620 22.41 -38.53 -15.58
CA TYR A 620 21.12 -37.88 -15.79
C TYR A 620 20.73 -36.98 -14.61
N VAL A 621 19.98 -35.91 -14.90
CA VAL A 621 19.26 -35.12 -13.92
C VAL A 621 17.83 -35.05 -14.43
N ASN A 622 16.89 -35.69 -13.73
CA ASN A 622 15.49 -35.71 -14.13
C ASN A 622 14.54 -35.53 -12.96
N GLY A 623 13.26 -35.31 -13.25
CA GLY A 623 12.21 -35.17 -12.25
C GLY A 623 11.85 -33.72 -11.90
N PRO A 624 11.07 -33.52 -10.85
CA PRO A 624 10.49 -32.23 -10.55
C PRO A 624 11.54 -31.21 -10.06
N PHE A 625 11.36 -29.92 -10.40
CA PHE A 625 12.27 -28.84 -10.00
C PHE A 625 12.50 -28.78 -8.50
N ILE A 626 11.47 -29.10 -7.71
CA ILE A 626 11.56 -29.03 -6.24
C ILE A 626 12.50 -30.12 -5.66
N LYS A 627 12.64 -31.25 -6.35
CA LYS A 627 13.49 -32.37 -5.92
C LYS A 627 13.98 -33.16 -7.12
N PRO A 628 14.95 -32.62 -7.88
CA PRO A 628 15.53 -33.33 -9.01
C PRO A 628 16.23 -34.60 -8.54
N ASN A 629 16.17 -35.65 -9.37
CA ASN A 629 16.85 -36.90 -9.17
C ASN A 629 18.09 -36.97 -10.11
N ALA A 630 19.25 -37.16 -9.56
CA ALA A 630 20.49 -37.27 -10.30
C ALA A 630 21.08 -38.68 -10.13
N GLY A 631 21.58 -39.24 -11.22
CA GLY A 631 22.14 -40.60 -11.20
C GLY A 631 22.94 -40.97 -12.45
N VAL A 632 23.38 -42.19 -12.50
CA VAL A 632 24.17 -42.77 -13.59
C VAL A 632 23.29 -43.67 -14.45
N LYS A 633 23.34 -43.52 -15.76
CA LYS A 633 22.64 -44.43 -16.67
C LYS A 633 23.27 -45.85 -16.58
N ALA A 634 22.57 -46.80 -15.96
CA ALA A 634 23.10 -48.13 -15.61
C ALA A 634 23.46 -49.02 -16.81
N ILE A 635 22.76 -48.92 -17.94
CA ILE A 635 22.96 -49.79 -19.09
C ILE A 635 24.38 -49.69 -19.68
N PRO A 636 24.92 -48.49 -19.98
CA PRO A 636 26.30 -48.40 -20.46
C PRO A 636 27.32 -48.85 -19.42
N LEU A 637 27.05 -48.70 -18.14
CA LEU A 637 27.91 -49.16 -17.04
C LEU A 637 27.94 -50.66 -16.93
N ALA A 638 26.80 -51.33 -17.03
CA ALA A 638 26.67 -52.78 -16.99
C ALA A 638 27.39 -53.44 -18.16
N LEU A 639 27.27 -52.90 -19.38
CA LEU A 639 27.98 -53.42 -20.55
C LEU A 639 29.51 -53.32 -20.41
N ARG A 640 30.05 -52.24 -19.80
CA ARG A 640 31.47 -52.08 -19.53
C ARG A 640 31.94 -53.00 -18.41
N GLY A 641 31.15 -53.17 -17.37
CA GLY A 641 31.41 -54.12 -16.29
C GLY A 641 31.45 -55.56 -16.80
N ALA A 642 30.51 -55.95 -17.67
CA ALA A 642 30.48 -57.25 -18.30
C ALA A 642 31.70 -57.47 -19.22
N GLY A 643 32.07 -56.44 -19.99
CA GLY A 643 33.29 -56.50 -20.81
C GLY A 643 34.57 -56.65 -19.98
N MET A 644 34.67 -56.03 -18.83
CA MET A 644 35.78 -56.15 -17.89
C MET A 644 35.88 -57.60 -17.33
N VAL A 645 34.79 -58.16 -16.95
CA VAL A 645 34.73 -59.56 -16.47
C VAL A 645 35.07 -60.56 -17.61
N ALA A 646 34.52 -60.33 -18.80
CA ALA A 646 34.83 -61.15 -19.95
C ALA A 646 36.32 -61.10 -20.33
N LEU A 647 36.94 -59.94 -20.40
CA LEU A 647 38.38 -59.81 -20.67
C LEU A 647 39.23 -60.34 -19.53
N GLY A 648 38.82 -60.22 -18.29
CA GLY A 648 39.55 -60.76 -17.13
C GLY A 648 39.55 -62.27 -17.09
N VAL A 649 38.46 -62.95 -17.56
CA VAL A 649 38.34 -64.43 -17.67
C VAL A 649 39.19 -64.96 -18.82
N ILE A 650 39.27 -64.21 -19.93
CA ILE A 650 39.98 -64.72 -21.15
C ILE A 650 41.49 -64.42 -21.07
N ALA A 651 41.89 -63.28 -20.53
CA ALA A 651 43.27 -62.81 -20.61
C ALA A 651 43.94 -62.49 -19.24
N GLY A 652 43.28 -62.93 -18.14
CA GLY A 652 43.75 -62.68 -16.80
C GLY A 652 43.29 -61.30 -16.25
N PRO A 653 43.50 -61.04 -14.95
CA PRO A 653 42.96 -59.83 -14.28
C PRO A 653 43.41 -58.51 -14.90
N ALA A 654 44.62 -58.47 -15.50
CA ALA A 654 45.12 -57.24 -16.14
C ALA A 654 44.35 -56.86 -17.42
N ALA A 655 43.81 -57.80 -18.13
CA ALA A 655 43.03 -57.56 -19.36
C ALA A 655 41.65 -56.96 -19.06
N GLY A 656 41.04 -57.27 -17.90
CA GLY A 656 39.79 -56.67 -17.46
C GLY A 656 39.89 -55.17 -17.21
N LEU A 657 41.11 -54.68 -16.87
CA LEU A 657 41.34 -53.27 -16.66
C LEU A 657 41.35 -52.48 -17.99
N LEU A 658 41.54 -53.13 -19.14
CA LEU A 658 41.54 -52.45 -20.46
C LEU A 658 40.14 -51.90 -20.80
N ALA A 659 39.06 -52.50 -20.28
CA ALA A 659 37.69 -51.97 -20.46
C ALA A 659 37.44 -50.67 -19.70
N LEU A 660 38.30 -50.33 -18.72
CA LEU A 660 38.23 -49.10 -17.94
C LEU A 660 39.12 -48.00 -18.52
N VAL A 661 39.91 -48.30 -19.56
CA VAL A 661 40.74 -47.31 -20.23
C VAL A 661 39.88 -46.48 -21.18
N ALA A 662 39.90 -45.15 -20.95
CA ALA A 662 39.22 -44.21 -21.82
C ALA A 662 40.14 -43.70 -22.91
N PRO A 663 39.78 -43.73 -24.20
CA PRO A 663 40.52 -43.02 -25.23
C PRO A 663 40.57 -41.51 -24.92
N SER A 664 41.71 -40.85 -25.23
CA SER A 664 41.79 -39.39 -25.06
C SER A 664 41.02 -38.70 -26.18
N ALA A 665 40.30 -37.66 -25.81
CA ALA A 665 39.72 -36.73 -26.77
C ALA A 665 40.75 -35.54 -26.89
N ASP A 666 41.73 -35.68 -27.78
CA ASP A 666 42.63 -34.59 -28.13
C ASP A 666 41.93 -33.54 -29.03
N ALA A 667 40.82 -33.01 -28.56
CA ALA A 667 40.08 -32.02 -29.29
C ALA A 667 40.67 -30.61 -29.00
N PRO A 668 40.92 -29.79 -30.02
CA PRO A 668 41.31 -28.40 -29.83
C PRO A 668 40.22 -27.66 -29.08
N ASN A 669 40.58 -26.53 -28.46
CA ASN A 669 39.63 -25.67 -27.72
C ASN A 669 38.37 -25.35 -28.57
N GLN A 670 37.24 -25.97 -28.21
CA GLN A 670 35.97 -25.85 -28.93
C GLN A 670 35.26 -24.50 -28.72
N CYS A 671 35.72 -23.70 -27.75
CA CYS A 671 35.03 -22.52 -27.31
C CYS A 671 35.09 -21.33 -28.27
N ALA A 672 36.25 -21.12 -28.91
CA ALA A 672 36.41 -20.00 -29.85
C ALA A 672 35.44 -20.09 -31.06
N PRO A 673 35.34 -21.25 -31.74
CA PRO A 673 34.36 -21.40 -32.82
C PRO A 673 32.90 -21.30 -32.35
N LEU A 674 32.56 -21.82 -31.16
CA LEU A 674 31.22 -21.78 -30.61
C LEU A 674 30.80 -20.35 -30.21
N LEU A 675 31.73 -19.59 -29.59
CA LEU A 675 31.50 -18.19 -29.27
C LEU A 675 31.33 -17.34 -30.54
N GLN A 676 32.01 -17.64 -31.62
CA GLN A 676 31.85 -16.94 -32.88
C GLN A 676 30.45 -17.26 -33.47
N GLN A 677 30.02 -18.52 -33.48
CA GLN A 677 28.68 -18.92 -33.95
C GLN A 677 27.58 -18.26 -33.11
N MET A 678 27.75 -18.17 -31.78
CA MET A 678 26.80 -17.47 -30.90
C MET A 678 26.75 -15.96 -31.19
N ARG A 679 27.87 -15.31 -31.47
CA ARG A 679 27.94 -13.90 -31.89
C ARG A 679 27.24 -13.66 -33.22
N GLU A 680 27.35 -14.59 -34.16
CA GLU A 680 26.75 -14.53 -35.49
C GLU A 680 25.25 -14.89 -35.48
N GLY A 681 24.68 -15.26 -34.33
CA GLY A 681 23.26 -15.65 -34.21
C GLY A 681 22.90 -16.95 -34.93
N LYS A 682 23.91 -17.74 -35.35
CA LYS A 682 23.71 -19.04 -35.97
C LYS A 682 23.57 -20.14 -34.91
N ALA A 683 22.56 -20.98 -35.04
CA ALA A 683 22.48 -22.17 -34.19
C ALA A 683 23.74 -23.00 -34.41
N PRO A 684 24.48 -23.38 -33.33
CA PRO A 684 25.67 -24.21 -33.51
C PRO A 684 25.30 -25.53 -34.15
N LYS A 685 25.95 -25.84 -35.24
CA LYS A 685 25.88 -27.21 -35.80
C LYS A 685 26.61 -28.13 -34.80
N THR A 686 25.87 -29.03 -34.20
CA THR A 686 26.48 -30.16 -33.46
C THR A 686 27.47 -30.82 -34.37
N VAL A 687 28.74 -30.76 -34.01
CA VAL A 687 29.79 -31.57 -34.67
C VAL A 687 29.50 -32.99 -34.24
N LYS A 688 28.82 -33.76 -35.10
CA LYS A 688 28.77 -35.21 -34.97
C LYS A 688 30.17 -35.68 -35.19
N GLY A 689 30.86 -36.13 -34.11
CA GLY A 689 32.05 -36.95 -34.19
C GLY A 689 31.71 -38.39 -34.55
#